data_98eac9ad69328066726a95f0c768f165
#
_entry.id   98eac9ad69328066726a95f0c768f165
#
_cell.length_a   1.000
_cell.length_b   1.000
_cell.length_c   1.000
_cell.angle_alpha   90.00
_cell.angle_beta   90.00
_cell.angle_gamma   90.00
#
_symmetry.space_group_name_H-M   'P 1'
#
loop_
_entity.id
_entity.type
_entity.pdbx_description
1 polymer ?
#
loop_
_entity_poly.entity_id
_entity_poly.type
_entity_poly.pdbx_seq_one_letter_code
_entity_poly.pdbx_strand_id
1 'polypeptide(L)'
;MLSGYISDFETNETLIGVNVIFSDLKLGTTTNEYGFYSISLPEGTHQLLVSYLGFENYFDDITLTQDLRLDLKLNPETELLDEVIVNENIEKLNLKSPQMSVNTLAVSTIKKMPAVLGEVDIIKSITLLPGVTNGGEGSSGFNVRGGAADQNLILLDEAIIFNSSHLFGFFSVFNPDAIKDIKLYKGGIPSNYGGRVSSVLNIYQKDGNSNDFRAQGGLGLISSRLLLEGPIEKEKGSFLVGGRSSYVHLFLPLIESVKDNKAYFYDLNTKLSYKLNDKNNLFLSGYFGRDVFDIASLFNNAYGNSVANFRWNHLFSNRLFSNLSLIYSNYDYELNFSFADFEWNSSIVNFNLKYDFKHYLTEKIKLEYGLNSIYYKFDPGLIEPTTENSQIQTNKLTDKYALESALYAGINYQISPKTSLQVGGRLSNFIRFGQKLNSYKNNNPLIYNPALKLYRGAEPIGQIDYARSNVLKDFTYFEPRMALAYQNKDDQSFKLSYNRMVQYLHLISNTNSPTPIDIWAPSGTFIDPQLLDQFALGYFKTLGANRYDLEFEVFYKSIQNRLDYIDGAELIANNAIEQVLLTGEAKAKGMELLLRKNEGKLTGWIAYTLLRSEQRTPGRTPIETGINNGNWYFTPYDKTHDLSITTNYVLNKKWDLSANFLFQTGRPITYPEAQFKFQNFSIPNFEQRNSSRLPNYHRLDLAAIYTPDQKGRPYTGQWVFSVFNAYNRQNAANIRFQQNIETGQNEAIRLSIFGIIPSVTYNFKF
;
A
#
# COMPACT_ATOMS: atom_id res chain seq x y z
N MET A 1 34.43 9.56 -13.68
CA MET A 1 33.13 9.10 -13.17
C MET A 1 33.29 7.82 -12.38
N LEU A 2 32.58 7.67 -11.27
CA LEU A 2 32.56 6.44 -10.45
C LEU A 2 31.17 5.81 -10.50
N SER A 3 31.10 4.51 -10.77
CA SER A 3 29.83 3.76 -10.78
C SER A 3 30.04 2.33 -10.32
N GLY A 4 29.00 1.63 -9.91
CA GLY A 4 29.08 0.24 -9.48
C GLY A 4 27.81 -0.25 -8.79
N TYR A 5 27.89 -1.47 -8.27
CA TYR A 5 26.85 -2.07 -7.45
C TYR A 5 27.36 -2.19 -6.01
N ILE A 6 26.42 -2.04 -5.06
CA ILE A 6 26.70 -2.29 -3.65
C ILE A 6 25.82 -3.45 -3.20
N SER A 7 26.46 -4.46 -2.57
CA SER A 7 25.81 -5.68 -2.12
C SER A 7 26.19 -6.03 -0.68
N ASP A 8 25.41 -6.88 -0.07
CA ASP A 8 25.67 -7.52 1.22
C ASP A 8 26.79 -8.56 1.05
N PHE A 9 27.80 -8.54 1.90
CA PHE A 9 28.92 -9.47 1.86
C PHE A 9 28.51 -10.92 2.11
N GLU A 10 27.56 -11.14 3.03
CA GLU A 10 27.12 -12.48 3.39
C GLU A 10 26.20 -13.14 2.34
N THR A 11 25.29 -12.36 1.77
CA THR A 11 24.25 -12.89 0.87
C THR A 11 24.51 -12.60 -0.61
N ASN A 12 25.40 -11.62 -0.88
CA ASN A 12 25.64 -11.02 -2.18
C ASN A 12 24.40 -10.34 -2.78
N GLU A 13 23.37 -10.11 -1.98
CA GLU A 13 22.17 -9.39 -2.38
C GLU A 13 22.49 -7.90 -2.56
N THR A 14 21.99 -7.28 -3.64
CA THR A 14 22.20 -5.85 -3.88
C THR A 14 21.47 -5.01 -2.85
N LEU A 15 22.07 -3.91 -2.38
CA LEU A 15 21.49 -3.04 -1.34
C LEU A 15 20.89 -1.76 -1.93
N ILE A 16 19.64 -1.46 -1.52
CA ILE A 16 18.84 -0.33 -2.02
C ILE A 16 19.03 0.86 -1.09
N GLY A 17 19.32 2.06 -1.65
CA GLY A 17 19.40 3.30 -0.87
C GLY A 17 20.66 3.44 -0.03
N VAL A 18 21.73 2.69 -0.34
CA VAL A 18 23.06 2.83 0.29
C VAL A 18 23.64 4.20 -0.04
N ASN A 19 24.11 4.91 0.95
CA ASN A 19 24.77 6.19 0.77
C ASN A 19 26.21 6.03 0.30
N VAL A 20 26.57 6.76 -0.77
CA VAL A 20 27.91 6.85 -1.33
C VAL A 20 28.32 8.32 -1.26
N ILE A 21 29.22 8.67 -0.36
CA ILE A 21 29.52 10.05 0.01
C ILE A 21 31.01 10.33 -0.17
N PHE A 22 31.33 11.49 -0.72
CA PHE A 22 32.68 12.03 -0.83
C PHE A 22 32.78 13.22 0.11
N SER A 23 33.44 13.00 1.28
CA SER A 23 33.44 13.95 2.39
C SER A 23 34.20 15.24 2.06
N ASP A 24 35.26 15.13 1.31
CA ASP A 24 36.11 16.24 0.84
C ASP A 24 35.36 17.15 -0.14
N LEU A 25 34.51 16.59 -1.01
CA LEU A 25 33.74 17.32 -2.00
C LEU A 25 32.35 17.74 -1.52
N LYS A 26 31.88 17.19 -0.39
CA LYS A 26 30.49 17.31 0.09
C LYS A 26 29.44 16.85 -0.94
N LEU A 27 29.84 15.92 -1.80
CA LEU A 27 29.00 15.30 -2.83
C LEU A 27 28.60 13.89 -2.40
N GLY A 28 27.49 13.40 -2.89
CA GLY A 28 27.04 12.03 -2.64
C GLY A 28 25.91 11.62 -3.56
N THR A 29 25.74 10.29 -3.64
CA THR A 29 24.63 9.64 -4.33
C THR A 29 24.12 8.47 -3.48
N THR A 30 23.02 7.86 -3.90
CA THR A 30 22.51 6.63 -3.29
C THR A 30 22.36 5.55 -4.32
N THR A 31 22.44 4.30 -3.90
CA THR A 31 22.09 3.17 -4.79
C THR A 31 20.59 3.23 -5.13
N ASN A 32 20.29 2.91 -6.38
CA ASN A 32 18.91 2.81 -6.86
C ASN A 32 18.22 1.52 -6.34
N GLU A 33 16.99 1.24 -6.78
CA GLU A 33 16.19 0.08 -6.39
C GLU A 33 16.83 -1.27 -6.77
N TYR A 34 17.93 -1.23 -7.51
CA TYR A 34 18.66 -2.39 -8.01
C TYR A 34 20.09 -2.46 -7.48
N GLY A 35 20.44 -1.59 -6.52
CA GLY A 35 21.76 -1.54 -5.91
C GLY A 35 22.84 -0.85 -6.74
N PHE A 36 22.48 -0.25 -7.90
CA PHE A 36 23.39 0.48 -8.76
C PHE A 36 23.53 1.94 -8.33
N TYR A 37 24.75 2.45 -8.31
CA TYR A 37 25.06 3.86 -8.11
C TYR A 37 25.94 4.41 -9.21
N SER A 38 25.86 5.72 -9.44
CA SER A 38 26.74 6.44 -10.34
C SER A 38 26.86 7.89 -9.89
N ILE A 39 28.08 8.42 -9.91
CA ILE A 39 28.40 9.80 -9.54
C ILE A 39 29.57 10.32 -10.39
N SER A 40 29.44 11.57 -10.87
CA SER A 40 30.54 12.27 -11.55
C SER A 40 31.34 13.03 -10.50
N LEU A 41 32.68 12.87 -10.53
CA LEU A 41 33.62 13.52 -9.65
C LEU A 41 34.74 14.16 -10.48
N PRO A 42 35.41 15.22 -10.00
CA PRO A 42 36.64 15.72 -10.59
C PRO A 42 37.74 14.63 -10.61
N GLU A 43 38.75 14.81 -11.41
CA GLU A 43 39.97 14.02 -11.33
C GLU A 43 40.71 14.34 -10.00
N GLY A 44 41.31 13.32 -9.39
CA GLY A 44 42.00 13.44 -8.13
C GLY A 44 41.71 12.31 -7.17
N THR A 45 42.29 12.41 -5.96
CA THR A 45 42.03 11.48 -4.85
C THR A 45 40.95 12.04 -3.94
N HIS A 46 39.94 11.23 -3.66
CA HIS A 46 38.76 11.62 -2.89
C HIS A 46 38.47 10.63 -1.79
N GLN A 47 37.99 11.12 -0.65
CA GLN A 47 37.62 10.30 0.51
C GLN A 47 36.21 9.75 0.33
N LEU A 48 36.14 8.45 0.08
CA LEU A 48 34.86 7.70 -0.05
C LEU A 48 34.41 7.21 1.33
N LEU A 49 33.17 7.48 1.64
CA LEU A 49 32.40 6.86 2.73
C LEU A 49 31.17 6.19 2.14
N VAL A 50 31.01 4.88 2.39
CA VAL A 50 29.79 4.15 2.07
C VAL A 50 29.12 3.71 3.36
N SER A 51 27.83 4.03 3.51
CA SER A 51 27.09 3.74 4.73
C SER A 51 25.66 3.26 4.46
N TYR A 52 25.24 2.28 5.26
CA TYR A 52 23.88 1.73 5.20
C TYR A 52 23.46 1.19 6.57
N LEU A 53 22.17 1.34 6.93
CA LEU A 53 21.65 0.93 8.23
C LEU A 53 21.80 -0.59 8.44
N GLY A 54 22.43 -1.00 9.56
CA GLY A 54 22.68 -2.41 9.89
C GLY A 54 23.93 -2.99 9.22
N PHE A 55 24.78 -2.15 8.63
CA PHE A 55 26.05 -2.53 8.01
C PHE A 55 27.18 -1.65 8.53
N GLU A 56 28.39 -2.23 8.54
CA GLU A 56 29.62 -1.50 8.87
C GLU A 56 29.89 -0.42 7.82
N ASN A 57 30.35 0.75 8.27
CA ASN A 57 30.76 1.81 7.36
C ASN A 57 32.04 1.41 6.61
N TYR A 58 32.06 1.61 5.30
CA TYR A 58 33.22 1.41 4.45
C TYR A 58 33.88 2.75 4.14
N PHE A 59 35.21 2.83 4.37
CA PHE A 59 36.03 4.02 4.10
C PHE A 59 37.17 3.65 3.16
N ASP A 60 37.44 4.49 2.15
CA ASP A 60 38.54 4.31 1.23
C ASP A 60 38.95 5.65 0.59
N ASP A 61 40.22 5.76 0.14
CA ASP A 61 40.68 6.87 -0.66
C ASP A 61 40.74 6.46 -2.13
N ILE A 62 39.87 7.02 -2.96
CA ILE A 62 39.71 6.66 -4.38
C ILE A 62 40.38 7.69 -5.27
N THR A 63 41.37 7.24 -6.06
CA THR A 63 42.04 8.10 -7.05
C THR A 63 41.39 7.91 -8.42
N LEU A 64 40.79 8.98 -8.94
CA LEU A 64 40.12 9.02 -10.25
C LEU A 64 41.00 9.72 -11.29
N THR A 65 41.47 8.98 -12.29
CA THR A 65 42.15 9.49 -13.49
C THR A 65 41.33 9.21 -14.78
N GLN A 66 40.32 8.38 -14.68
CA GLN A 66 39.39 8.01 -15.73
C GLN A 66 38.07 7.47 -15.13
N ASP A 67 37.12 7.11 -15.95
CA ASP A 67 35.91 6.45 -15.50
C ASP A 67 36.24 5.14 -14.79
N LEU A 68 35.80 4.98 -13.54
CA LEU A 68 36.09 3.82 -12.69
C LEU A 68 34.77 3.10 -12.36
N ARG A 69 34.80 1.78 -12.47
CA ARG A 69 33.76 0.92 -11.92
C ARG A 69 34.25 0.31 -10.60
N LEU A 70 33.46 0.48 -9.55
CA LEU A 70 33.77 -0.03 -8.22
C LEU A 70 32.52 -0.72 -7.65
N ASP A 71 32.50 -2.05 -7.71
CA ASP A 71 31.49 -2.86 -7.05
C ASP A 71 31.96 -3.13 -5.61
N LEU A 72 31.10 -2.87 -4.60
CA LEU A 72 31.43 -2.96 -3.18
C LEU A 72 30.55 -3.97 -2.45
N LYS A 73 31.11 -4.63 -1.45
CA LYS A 73 30.37 -5.51 -0.53
C LYS A 73 30.48 -4.93 0.88
N LEU A 74 29.34 -4.71 1.53
CA LEU A 74 29.27 -4.23 2.91
C LEU A 74 29.09 -5.40 3.88
N ASN A 75 29.83 -5.39 4.99
CA ASN A 75 29.65 -6.37 6.06
C ASN A 75 28.43 -6.00 6.89
N PRO A 76 27.51 -6.94 7.19
CA PRO A 76 26.51 -6.73 8.21
C PRO A 76 27.16 -6.43 9.56
N GLU A 77 26.57 -5.51 10.32
CA GLU A 77 27.04 -5.19 11.68
C GLU A 77 26.69 -6.37 12.62
N THR A 78 27.72 -7.08 13.07
CA THR A 78 27.57 -8.36 13.78
C THR A 78 27.37 -8.24 15.27
N GLU A 79 27.60 -7.09 15.92
CA GLU A 79 27.40 -6.94 17.37
C GLU A 79 26.75 -5.63 17.79
N LEU A 80 25.64 -5.78 18.51
CA LEU A 80 25.03 -4.82 19.41
C LEU A 80 25.82 -4.74 20.72
N LEU A 81 27.02 -4.14 20.74
CA LEU A 81 27.66 -3.87 22.03
C LEU A 81 28.57 -2.65 21.98
N ASP A 82 28.17 -1.73 22.83
CA ASP A 82 28.85 -0.49 23.20
C ASP A 82 28.93 0.57 22.10
N GLU A 83 28.03 1.56 22.26
CA GLU A 83 27.96 2.79 21.51
C GLU A 83 27.60 2.56 20.02
N VAL A 84 26.29 2.53 19.74
CA VAL A 84 25.79 2.66 18.37
C VAL A 84 26.36 3.95 17.79
N ILE A 85 27.46 3.81 17.05
CA ILE A 85 27.99 4.91 16.23
C ILE A 85 26.95 5.15 15.15
N VAL A 86 26.25 6.21 15.32
CA VAL A 86 25.19 6.69 14.45
C VAL A 86 25.67 6.78 13.04
N ASN A 87 24.89 6.24 12.15
CA ASN A 87 24.98 6.55 10.74
C ASN A 87 24.55 8.01 10.49
N GLU A 88 25.46 8.95 10.77
CA GLU A 88 25.26 10.40 10.58
C GLU A 88 24.73 10.83 9.20
N ASN A 89 24.70 9.91 8.23
CA ASN A 89 24.66 10.29 6.83
C ASN A 89 23.37 9.94 6.08
N ILE A 90 22.59 8.94 6.54
CA ILE A 90 21.32 8.58 5.88
C ILE A 90 20.31 9.74 5.97
N GLU A 91 20.25 10.37 7.11
CA GLU A 91 19.32 11.46 7.40
C GLU A 91 19.75 12.78 6.74
N LYS A 92 21.06 13.05 6.67
CA LYS A 92 21.58 14.22 5.95
C LYS A 92 21.26 14.17 4.46
N LEU A 93 21.26 13.00 3.84
CA LEU A 93 20.81 12.85 2.45
C LEU A 93 19.30 13.09 2.29
N ASN A 94 18.49 12.66 3.24
CA ASN A 94 17.05 12.95 3.23
C ASN A 94 16.77 14.47 3.36
N LEU A 95 17.56 15.22 4.12
CA LEU A 95 17.45 16.68 4.20
C LEU A 95 17.73 17.38 2.85
N LYS A 96 18.64 16.83 2.04
CA LYS A 96 19.01 17.39 0.72
C LYS A 96 18.08 16.93 -0.41
N SER A 97 17.51 15.74 -0.29
CA SER A 97 16.61 15.20 -1.32
C SER A 97 15.37 16.09 -1.47
N PRO A 98 14.97 16.47 -2.69
CA PRO A 98 13.73 17.21 -2.90
C PRO A 98 12.49 16.37 -2.62
N GLN A 99 12.59 15.05 -2.64
CA GLN A 99 11.48 14.17 -2.26
C GLN A 99 11.05 14.45 -0.83
N MET A 100 9.76 14.61 -0.63
CA MET A 100 9.13 14.75 0.67
C MET A 100 7.93 13.82 0.78
N SER A 101 7.44 13.63 2.00
CA SER A 101 6.28 12.75 2.25
C SER A 101 6.55 11.29 1.85
N VAL A 102 7.81 10.84 1.96
CA VAL A 102 8.24 9.47 1.67
C VAL A 102 8.70 8.83 2.97
N ASN A 103 8.06 7.72 3.33
CA ASN A 103 8.45 6.96 4.50
C ASN A 103 9.03 5.61 4.06
N THR A 104 10.24 5.33 4.48
CA THR A 104 10.89 4.02 4.36
C THR A 104 10.84 3.32 5.71
N LEU A 105 10.37 2.09 5.76
CA LEU A 105 10.37 1.26 6.96
C LEU A 105 11.32 0.09 6.77
N ALA A 106 12.37 0.04 7.58
CA ALA A 106 13.26 -1.11 7.60
C ALA A 106 12.52 -2.35 8.11
N VAL A 107 12.64 -3.46 7.41
CA VAL A 107 12.02 -4.74 7.78
C VAL A 107 12.51 -5.21 9.16
N SER A 108 13.77 -4.94 9.52
CA SER A 108 14.33 -5.20 10.85
C SER A 108 13.59 -4.46 11.98
N THR A 109 13.18 -3.19 11.74
CA THR A 109 12.38 -2.42 12.69
C THR A 109 10.97 -3.02 12.82
N ILE A 110 10.33 -3.37 11.69
CA ILE A 110 9.01 -3.99 11.67
C ILE A 110 9.02 -5.31 12.46
N LYS A 111 10.04 -6.15 12.29
CA LYS A 111 10.18 -7.44 13.00
C LYS A 111 10.31 -7.31 14.52
N LYS A 112 10.65 -6.13 15.04
CA LYS A 112 10.70 -5.85 16.49
C LYS A 112 9.38 -5.31 17.06
N MET A 113 8.40 -4.98 16.22
CA MET A 113 7.10 -4.46 16.67
C MET A 113 6.23 -5.59 17.26
N PRO A 114 5.26 -5.25 18.13
CA PRO A 114 4.27 -6.21 18.60
C PRO A 114 3.56 -6.90 17.44
N ALA A 115 3.62 -8.23 17.45
CA ALA A 115 2.94 -9.06 16.48
C ALA A 115 1.42 -9.08 16.75
N VAL A 116 0.63 -8.99 15.69
CA VAL A 116 -0.82 -9.17 15.77
C VAL A 116 -1.14 -10.62 15.41
N LEU A 117 -1.85 -11.32 16.27
CA LEU A 117 -2.16 -12.74 16.05
C LEU A 117 -0.91 -13.62 15.83
N GLY A 118 0.24 -13.21 16.40
CA GLY A 118 1.50 -13.96 16.30
C GLY A 118 2.33 -13.67 15.05
N GLU A 119 1.90 -12.78 14.19
CA GLU A 119 2.63 -12.39 12.99
C GLU A 119 2.82 -10.88 12.89
N VAL A 120 4.01 -10.50 12.45
CA VAL A 120 4.34 -9.10 12.15
C VAL A 120 3.76 -8.74 10.78
N ASP A 121 3.08 -7.59 10.71
CA ASP A 121 2.32 -7.19 9.55
C ASP A 121 2.80 -5.85 8.96
N ILE A 122 3.13 -5.84 7.67
CA ILE A 122 3.65 -4.67 6.97
C ILE A 122 2.60 -3.56 6.85
N ILE A 123 1.36 -3.91 6.46
CA ILE A 123 0.29 -2.91 6.31
C ILE A 123 -0.06 -2.29 7.67
N LYS A 124 -0.15 -3.10 8.74
CA LYS A 124 -0.39 -2.57 10.08
C LYS A 124 0.76 -1.70 10.58
N SER A 125 2.01 -2.03 10.22
CA SER A 125 3.17 -1.22 10.59
C SER A 125 3.18 0.13 9.91
N ILE A 126 2.81 0.23 8.64
CA ILE A 126 2.70 1.54 7.96
C ILE A 126 1.56 2.39 8.49
N THR A 127 0.49 1.82 9.09
CA THR A 127 -0.58 2.61 9.74
C THR A 127 -0.15 3.25 11.05
N LEU A 128 1.06 3.01 11.54
CA LEU A 128 1.67 3.71 12.67
C LEU A 128 2.47 4.96 12.23
N LEU A 129 2.52 5.24 10.92
CA LEU A 129 3.16 6.43 10.36
C LEU A 129 2.15 7.59 10.24
N PRO A 130 2.60 8.86 10.30
CA PRO A 130 1.70 9.99 10.19
C PRO A 130 1.02 10.04 8.82
N GLY A 131 -0.27 10.39 8.81
CA GLY A 131 -1.07 10.48 7.60
C GLY A 131 -1.57 9.15 7.03
N VAL A 132 -1.35 8.04 7.74
CA VAL A 132 -1.78 6.69 7.29
C VAL A 132 -2.75 6.10 8.31
N THR A 133 -3.96 5.76 7.87
CA THR A 133 -5.00 5.18 8.71
C THR A 133 -5.58 3.92 8.08
N ASN A 134 -6.42 3.21 8.79
CA ASN A 134 -7.21 2.09 8.27
C ASN A 134 -8.71 2.26 8.59
N GLY A 135 -9.54 1.40 8.07
CA GLY A 135 -11.00 1.42 8.33
C GLY A 135 -11.42 0.98 9.74
N GLY A 136 -10.50 0.48 10.56
CA GLY A 136 -10.73 -0.11 11.88
C GLY A 136 -10.28 -1.56 11.96
N GLU A 137 -10.68 -2.27 13.01
CA GLU A 137 -10.38 -3.70 13.17
C GLU A 137 -11.09 -4.53 12.09
N GLY A 138 -10.39 -5.52 11.54
CA GLY A 138 -10.93 -6.37 10.47
C GLY A 138 -11.16 -5.63 9.14
N SER A 139 -10.50 -4.49 8.91
CA SER A 139 -10.58 -3.78 7.64
C SER A 139 -9.34 -4.05 6.78
N SER A 140 -9.57 -4.37 5.51
CA SER A 140 -8.51 -4.51 4.52
C SER A 140 -8.05 -3.13 4.00
N GLY A 141 -6.79 -3.06 3.53
CA GLY A 141 -6.24 -1.85 2.96
C GLY A 141 -5.90 -0.76 3.99
N PHE A 142 -5.58 0.42 3.49
CA PHE A 142 -5.23 1.60 4.28
C PHE A 142 -5.62 2.87 3.52
N ASN A 143 -5.70 3.98 4.27
CA ASN A 143 -6.05 5.30 3.76
C ASN A 143 -4.87 6.24 3.96
N VAL A 144 -4.54 7.09 2.98
CA VAL A 144 -3.43 8.02 3.05
C VAL A 144 -3.92 9.45 2.86
N ARG A 145 -3.67 10.31 3.87
CA ARG A 145 -4.04 11.74 3.82
C ARG A 145 -5.49 11.94 3.39
N GLY A 146 -6.40 11.16 3.98
CA GLY A 146 -7.83 11.24 3.68
C GLY A 146 -8.24 10.77 2.29
N GLY A 147 -7.41 9.99 1.60
CA GLY A 147 -7.78 9.28 0.39
C GLY A 147 -8.44 7.93 0.68
N ALA A 148 -9.24 7.44 -0.26
CA ALA A 148 -9.85 6.12 -0.18
C ALA A 148 -8.83 4.99 -0.39
N ALA A 149 -9.14 3.78 0.03
CA ALA A 149 -8.22 2.64 -0.07
C ALA A 149 -7.88 2.30 -1.55
N ASP A 150 -8.83 2.40 -2.46
CA ASP A 150 -8.65 2.17 -3.91
C ASP A 150 -7.77 3.24 -4.60
N GLN A 151 -7.54 4.36 -3.94
CA GLN A 151 -6.71 5.45 -4.44
C GLN A 151 -5.22 5.23 -4.15
N ASN A 152 -4.84 4.15 -3.49
CA ASN A 152 -3.45 3.76 -3.25
C ASN A 152 -2.97 2.77 -4.32
N LEU A 153 -1.81 3.02 -4.91
CA LEU A 153 -1.12 2.06 -5.77
C LEU A 153 -0.25 1.17 -4.89
N ILE A 154 -0.56 -0.13 -4.87
CA ILE A 154 0.17 -1.11 -4.08
C ILE A 154 0.94 -2.01 -5.04
N LEU A 155 2.26 -2.05 -4.91
CA LEU A 155 3.16 -2.77 -5.81
C LEU A 155 4.01 -3.78 -5.04
N LEU A 156 4.11 -4.99 -5.56
CA LEU A 156 5.08 -6.01 -5.15
C LEU A 156 5.99 -6.32 -6.35
N ASP A 157 7.28 -6.00 -6.24
CA ASP A 157 8.22 -6.09 -7.37
C ASP A 157 7.64 -5.47 -8.66
N GLU A 158 7.04 -4.26 -8.57
CA GLU A 158 6.37 -3.50 -9.65
C GLU A 158 5.02 -4.04 -10.12
N ALA A 159 4.60 -5.25 -9.70
CA ALA A 159 3.30 -5.83 -10.02
C ALA A 159 2.19 -5.23 -9.15
N ILE A 160 1.03 -4.93 -9.74
CA ILE A 160 -0.12 -4.37 -9.03
C ILE A 160 -0.77 -5.45 -8.17
N ILE A 161 -0.95 -5.14 -6.87
CA ILE A 161 -1.72 -5.93 -5.91
C ILE A 161 -3.07 -5.24 -5.70
N PHE A 162 -4.17 -5.88 -6.11
CA PHE A 162 -5.51 -5.31 -5.98
C PHE A 162 -6.09 -5.46 -4.58
N ASN A 163 -5.82 -6.58 -3.91
CA ASN A 163 -6.17 -6.79 -2.52
C ASN A 163 -4.91 -7.07 -1.71
N SER A 164 -4.58 -6.19 -0.77
CA SER A 164 -3.35 -6.26 0.02
C SER A 164 -3.48 -7.07 1.32
N SER A 165 -4.60 -7.76 1.53
CA SER A 165 -4.91 -8.37 2.82
C SER A 165 -5.45 -9.78 2.70
N HIS A 166 -5.06 -10.64 3.64
CA HIS A 166 -5.66 -11.93 3.91
C HIS A 166 -6.69 -11.83 5.05
N LEU A 167 -7.65 -12.75 5.06
CA LEU A 167 -8.67 -12.90 6.10
C LEU A 167 -9.36 -11.57 6.42
N PHE A 168 -9.89 -10.86 5.38
CA PHE A 168 -10.58 -9.57 5.52
C PHE A 168 -9.79 -8.49 6.27
N GLY A 169 -8.45 -8.46 6.15
CA GLY A 169 -7.59 -7.44 6.77
C GLY A 169 -6.90 -7.87 8.06
N PHE A 170 -7.01 -9.13 8.47
CA PHE A 170 -6.30 -9.62 9.65
C PHE A 170 -4.81 -9.79 9.40
N PHE A 171 -4.40 -10.13 8.19
CA PHE A 171 -3.00 -10.23 7.76
C PHE A 171 -2.79 -9.52 6.44
N SER A 172 -1.59 -8.98 6.21
CA SER A 172 -1.21 -8.51 4.88
C SER A 172 -0.73 -9.66 3.99
N VAL A 173 -0.85 -9.48 2.67
CA VAL A 173 -0.32 -10.44 1.68
C VAL A 173 1.22 -10.44 1.62
N PHE A 174 1.89 -9.57 2.34
CA PHE A 174 3.34 -9.41 2.30
C PHE A 174 4.02 -10.23 3.40
N ASN A 175 4.75 -11.27 3.01
CA ASN A 175 5.54 -12.08 3.92
C ASN A 175 6.78 -11.28 4.39
N PRO A 176 6.90 -10.94 5.70
CA PRO A 176 7.99 -10.09 6.18
C PRO A 176 9.39 -10.72 6.06
N ASP A 177 9.48 -12.05 5.88
CA ASP A 177 10.75 -12.72 5.67
C ASP A 177 11.25 -12.61 4.22
N ALA A 178 10.33 -12.47 3.26
CA ALA A 178 10.62 -12.34 1.83
C ALA A 178 10.85 -10.89 1.38
N ILE A 179 10.57 -9.88 2.23
CA ILE A 179 10.64 -8.48 1.83
C ILE A 179 12.02 -7.89 2.11
N LYS A 180 12.49 -7.05 1.17
CA LYS A 180 13.76 -6.33 1.17
C LYS A 180 13.59 -4.85 1.50
N ASP A 181 12.64 -4.17 0.83
CA ASP A 181 12.44 -2.73 0.94
C ASP A 181 10.96 -2.36 0.88
N ILE A 182 10.58 -1.33 1.65
CA ILE A 182 9.21 -0.83 1.75
C ILE A 182 9.27 0.68 1.69
N LYS A 183 8.68 1.27 0.63
CA LYS A 183 8.56 2.72 0.46
C LYS A 183 7.12 3.13 0.28
N LEU A 184 6.67 4.04 1.13
CA LEU A 184 5.36 4.67 1.03
C LEU A 184 5.52 6.13 0.61
N TYR A 185 5.03 6.47 -0.58
CA TYR A 185 4.96 7.82 -1.11
C TYR A 185 3.56 8.40 -0.82
N LYS A 186 3.47 9.39 0.08
CA LYS A 186 2.24 10.11 0.43
C LYS A 186 2.10 11.44 -0.32
N GLY A 187 3.17 11.89 -0.95
CA GLY A 187 3.34 13.10 -1.77
C GLY A 187 4.72 13.11 -2.40
N GLY A 188 5.04 14.10 -3.23
CA GLY A 188 6.31 14.10 -3.96
C GLY A 188 6.50 12.85 -4.83
N ILE A 189 5.39 12.28 -5.35
CA ILE A 189 5.38 11.01 -6.06
C ILE A 189 6.13 11.15 -7.40
N PRO A 190 7.16 10.33 -7.67
CA PRO A 190 7.91 10.37 -8.93
C PRO A 190 7.03 10.12 -10.17
N SER A 191 7.44 10.66 -11.33
CA SER A 191 6.65 10.62 -12.57
C SER A 191 6.50 9.22 -13.19
N ASN A 192 7.34 8.25 -12.82
CA ASN A 192 7.23 6.84 -13.23
C ASN A 192 6.03 6.10 -12.61
N TYR A 193 5.40 6.64 -11.54
CA TYR A 193 4.18 6.11 -10.95
C TYR A 193 2.93 6.87 -11.42
N GLY A 194 1.82 6.18 -11.62
CA GLY A 194 0.53 6.76 -12.04
C GLY A 194 -0.63 5.82 -11.83
N GLY A 195 -1.83 6.20 -12.29
CA GLY A 195 -3.03 5.39 -12.25
C GLY A 195 -3.76 5.34 -10.89
N ARG A 196 -3.24 6.02 -9.85
CA ARG A 196 -3.90 6.20 -8.54
C ARG A 196 -3.65 7.60 -8.01
N VAL A 197 -4.57 8.11 -7.19
CA VAL A 197 -4.56 9.54 -6.78
C VAL A 197 -4.20 9.80 -5.32
N SER A 198 -3.95 8.78 -4.49
CA SER A 198 -3.66 9.04 -3.07
C SER A 198 -2.21 8.81 -2.69
N SER A 199 -1.68 7.61 -2.92
CA SER A 199 -0.32 7.22 -2.54
C SER A 199 0.21 6.09 -3.39
N VAL A 200 1.51 5.79 -3.23
CA VAL A 200 2.16 4.61 -3.79
C VAL A 200 2.87 3.86 -2.67
N LEU A 201 2.49 2.61 -2.44
CA LEU A 201 3.22 1.67 -1.60
C LEU A 201 4.00 0.74 -2.52
N ASN A 202 5.32 0.89 -2.53
CA ASN A 202 6.22 0.09 -3.35
C ASN A 202 7.03 -0.85 -2.47
N ILE A 203 6.90 -2.15 -2.71
CA ILE A 203 7.52 -3.22 -1.93
C ILE A 203 8.36 -4.07 -2.86
N TYR A 204 9.62 -4.30 -2.49
CA TYR A 204 10.52 -5.20 -3.19
C TYR A 204 10.80 -6.45 -2.37
N GLN A 205 10.76 -7.61 -3.04
CA GLN A 205 11.18 -8.89 -2.46
C GLN A 205 12.71 -8.99 -2.46
N LYS A 206 13.26 -9.76 -1.51
CA LYS A 206 14.66 -10.15 -1.49
C LYS A 206 15.05 -10.86 -2.78
N ASP A 207 16.31 -10.75 -3.16
CA ASP A 207 16.85 -11.42 -4.34
C ASP A 207 17.30 -12.87 -4.04
N GLY A 208 17.40 -13.25 -2.74
CA GLY A 208 17.91 -14.52 -2.25
C GLY A 208 19.43 -14.52 -2.06
N ASN A 209 19.93 -15.54 -1.38
CA ASN A 209 21.35 -15.68 -1.04
C ASN A 209 22.11 -16.43 -2.15
N SER A 210 23.08 -15.79 -2.80
CA SER A 210 23.89 -16.45 -3.85
C SER A 210 25.17 -17.09 -3.32
N ASN A 211 25.48 -16.99 -2.03
CA ASN A 211 26.68 -17.56 -1.41
C ASN A 211 26.37 -18.91 -0.77
N ASP A 212 25.35 -18.96 0.11
CA ASP A 212 25.03 -20.11 0.93
C ASP A 212 23.53 -20.39 0.97
N PHE A 213 23.19 -21.66 1.23
CA PHE A 213 21.80 -22.03 1.49
C PHE A 213 21.40 -21.59 2.91
N ARG A 214 20.26 -20.93 3.02
CA ARG A 214 19.67 -20.50 4.30
C ARG A 214 18.20 -20.86 4.37
N ALA A 215 17.75 -21.14 5.58
CA ALA A 215 16.35 -21.35 5.89
C ALA A 215 15.96 -20.49 7.09
N GLN A 216 14.84 -19.78 7.00
CA GLN A 216 14.27 -19.03 8.12
C GLN A 216 12.77 -19.17 8.14
N GLY A 217 12.18 -19.02 9.33
CA GLY A 217 10.73 -19.13 9.44
C GLY A 217 10.21 -18.78 10.82
N GLY A 218 8.92 -18.98 10.99
CA GLY A 218 8.22 -18.76 12.26
C GLY A 218 7.07 -19.74 12.45
N LEU A 219 6.94 -20.25 13.63
CA LEU A 219 5.83 -21.11 14.08
C LEU A 219 5.04 -20.35 15.13
N GLY A 220 3.85 -19.90 14.77
CA GLY A 220 2.90 -19.22 15.66
C GLY A 220 1.72 -20.11 16.01
N LEU A 221 0.81 -19.60 16.86
CA LEU A 221 -0.39 -20.36 17.27
C LEU A 221 -1.38 -20.57 16.14
N ILE A 222 -1.48 -19.61 15.21
CA ILE A 222 -2.53 -19.59 14.17
C ILE A 222 -1.98 -19.49 12.73
N SER A 223 -0.69 -19.24 12.58
CA SER A 223 -0.01 -19.18 11.28
C SER A 223 1.43 -19.66 11.39
N SER A 224 1.96 -20.15 10.29
CA SER A 224 3.37 -20.53 10.13
C SER A 224 3.90 -20.01 8.82
N ARG A 225 5.20 -19.76 8.80
CA ARG A 225 5.93 -19.33 7.59
C ARG A 225 7.29 -20.01 7.51
N LEU A 226 7.74 -20.23 6.28
CA LEU A 226 9.05 -20.78 5.97
C LEU A 226 9.59 -20.09 4.72
N LEU A 227 10.83 -19.67 4.77
CA LEU A 227 11.57 -19.11 3.65
C LEU A 227 12.84 -19.93 3.45
N LEU A 228 13.09 -20.36 2.22
CA LEU A 228 14.29 -21.04 1.77
C LEU A 228 14.97 -20.16 0.71
N GLU A 229 16.25 -19.95 0.83
CA GLU A 229 17.06 -19.20 -0.14
C GLU A 229 18.43 -19.85 -0.30
N GLY A 230 19.00 -19.73 -1.51
CA GLY A 230 20.30 -20.31 -1.77
C GLY A 230 20.81 -20.05 -3.18
N PRO A 231 22.07 -20.46 -3.47
CA PRO A 231 22.65 -20.27 -4.78
C PRO A 231 22.05 -21.22 -5.82
N ILE A 232 21.77 -20.68 -7.02
CA ILE A 232 21.62 -21.45 -8.27
C ILE A 232 23.02 -21.70 -8.84
N GLU A 233 23.81 -20.62 -8.87
CA GLU A 233 25.23 -20.62 -9.18
C GLU A 233 25.93 -19.67 -8.20
N LYS A 234 26.95 -20.13 -7.51
CA LYS A 234 27.61 -19.37 -6.44
C LYS A 234 28.09 -18.01 -6.96
N GLU A 235 27.77 -16.94 -6.21
CA GLU A 235 28.06 -15.54 -6.51
C GLU A 235 27.40 -14.94 -7.77
N LYS A 236 26.67 -15.74 -8.56
CA LYS A 236 26.01 -15.26 -9.79
C LYS A 236 24.51 -15.36 -9.77
N GLY A 237 23.95 -16.40 -9.16
CA GLY A 237 22.53 -16.62 -9.19
C GLY A 237 21.98 -17.18 -7.89
N SER A 238 20.78 -16.74 -7.53
CA SER A 238 20.10 -17.15 -6.31
C SER A 238 18.65 -17.49 -6.57
N PHE A 239 18.10 -18.31 -5.70
CA PHE A 239 16.67 -18.54 -5.59
C PHE A 239 16.17 -18.16 -4.20
N LEU A 240 14.90 -17.78 -4.13
CA LEU A 240 14.14 -17.58 -2.93
C LEU A 240 12.78 -18.23 -3.12
N VAL A 241 12.33 -19.04 -2.13
CA VAL A 241 11.00 -19.63 -2.07
C VAL A 241 10.48 -19.49 -0.65
N GLY A 242 9.41 -18.75 -0.48
CA GLY A 242 8.78 -18.50 0.81
C GLY A 242 7.33 -18.94 0.79
N GLY A 243 6.91 -19.75 1.77
CA GLY A 243 5.52 -20.15 1.95
C GLY A 243 4.99 -19.71 3.31
N ARG A 244 3.71 -19.39 3.35
CA ARG A 244 3.00 -19.03 4.57
C ARG A 244 1.59 -19.63 4.56
N SER A 245 1.10 -20.06 5.71
CA SER A 245 -0.26 -20.54 5.85
C SER A 245 -0.82 -20.23 7.23
N SER A 246 -2.09 -19.90 7.28
CA SER A 246 -2.88 -19.77 8.50
C SER A 246 -3.69 -21.07 8.69
N TYR A 247 -3.82 -21.47 9.93
CA TYR A 247 -4.60 -22.65 10.35
C TYR A 247 -5.56 -22.33 11.50
N VAL A 248 -6.03 -21.09 11.57
CA VAL A 248 -6.99 -20.65 12.60
C VAL A 248 -8.26 -21.50 12.62
N HIS A 249 -8.68 -22.01 11.45
CA HIS A 249 -9.84 -22.91 11.32
C HIS A 249 -9.73 -24.21 12.16
N LEU A 250 -8.53 -24.64 12.56
CA LEU A 250 -8.34 -25.79 13.44
C LEU A 250 -8.82 -25.51 14.88
N PHE A 251 -8.91 -24.23 15.26
CA PHE A 251 -9.34 -23.80 16.59
C PHE A 251 -10.81 -23.36 16.64
N LEU A 252 -11.43 -23.05 15.50
CA LEU A 252 -12.84 -22.64 15.43
C LEU A 252 -13.81 -23.69 15.99
N PRO A 253 -13.58 -25.03 15.79
CA PRO A 253 -14.44 -26.06 16.37
C PRO A 253 -14.47 -26.08 17.90
N LEU A 254 -13.50 -25.45 18.59
CA LEU A 254 -13.47 -25.30 20.03
C LEU A 254 -14.42 -24.23 20.56
N ILE A 255 -15.01 -23.41 19.68
CA ILE A 255 -15.88 -22.28 20.00
C ILE A 255 -17.26 -22.58 19.42
N GLU A 256 -18.23 -22.86 20.27
CA GLU A 256 -19.58 -23.35 19.88
C GLU A 256 -20.27 -22.44 18.85
N SER A 257 -20.11 -21.11 18.97
CA SER A 257 -20.77 -20.14 18.06
C SER A 257 -20.21 -20.08 16.65
N VAL A 258 -19.03 -20.66 16.38
CA VAL A 258 -18.32 -20.61 15.10
C VAL A 258 -17.70 -21.94 14.68
N LYS A 259 -18.09 -23.05 15.35
CA LYS A 259 -17.50 -24.38 15.16
C LYS A 259 -17.59 -24.92 13.73
N ASP A 260 -18.62 -24.51 13.01
CA ASP A 260 -18.89 -24.96 11.64
C ASP A 260 -18.25 -24.04 10.58
N ASN A 261 -17.55 -22.98 11.01
CA ASN A 261 -16.90 -22.06 10.10
C ASN A 261 -15.47 -22.54 9.77
N LYS A 262 -15.00 -22.19 8.55
CA LYS A 262 -13.61 -22.34 8.14
C LYS A 262 -13.08 -20.99 7.67
N ALA A 263 -11.86 -20.67 8.09
CA ALA A 263 -11.16 -19.47 7.64
C ALA A 263 -9.66 -19.75 7.61
N TYR A 264 -9.05 -19.71 6.44
CA TYR A 264 -7.61 -19.90 6.30
C TYR A 264 -7.10 -19.20 5.03
N PHE A 265 -5.82 -18.91 5.02
CA PHE A 265 -5.11 -18.48 3.83
C PHE A 265 -3.81 -19.27 3.67
N TYR A 266 -3.30 -19.23 2.46
CA TYR A 266 -1.94 -19.66 2.13
C TYR A 266 -1.37 -18.77 1.04
N ASP A 267 -0.05 -18.55 1.11
CA ASP A 267 0.67 -17.80 0.08
C ASP A 267 2.04 -18.39 -0.21
N LEU A 268 2.54 -18.04 -1.40
CA LEU A 268 3.83 -18.42 -1.91
C LEU A 268 4.52 -17.22 -2.55
N ASN A 269 5.73 -16.95 -2.11
CA ASN A 269 6.65 -15.99 -2.71
C ASN A 269 7.77 -16.75 -3.42
N THR A 270 8.12 -16.35 -4.63
CA THR A 270 9.24 -16.93 -5.36
C THR A 270 10.07 -15.84 -6.02
N LYS A 271 11.39 -15.99 -6.05
CA LYS A 271 12.27 -15.14 -6.84
C LYS A 271 13.50 -15.88 -7.30
N LEU A 272 13.85 -15.71 -8.56
CA LEU A 272 15.08 -16.16 -9.17
C LEU A 272 15.85 -14.92 -9.64
N SER A 273 17.11 -14.85 -9.29
CA SER A 273 18.00 -13.74 -9.67
C SER A 273 19.24 -14.33 -10.33
N TYR A 274 19.65 -13.76 -11.46
CA TYR A 274 20.82 -14.26 -12.17
C TYR A 274 21.61 -13.16 -12.87
N LYS A 275 22.88 -13.01 -12.53
CA LYS A 275 23.83 -12.10 -13.16
C LYS A 275 24.42 -12.79 -14.40
N LEU A 276 23.92 -12.46 -15.61
CA LEU A 276 24.45 -12.98 -16.86
C LEU A 276 25.89 -12.50 -17.10
N ASN A 277 26.14 -11.22 -16.84
CA ASN A 277 27.45 -10.58 -16.92
C ASN A 277 27.39 -9.23 -16.16
N ASP A 278 28.48 -8.46 -16.20
CA ASP A 278 28.57 -7.20 -15.46
C ASP A 278 27.57 -6.12 -15.92
N LYS A 279 26.95 -6.27 -17.07
CA LYS A 279 25.98 -5.32 -17.62
C LYS A 279 24.54 -5.83 -17.58
N ASN A 280 24.31 -7.12 -17.33
CA ASN A 280 23.00 -7.74 -17.48
C ASN A 280 22.64 -8.58 -16.25
N ASN A 281 21.58 -8.20 -15.55
CA ASN A 281 20.97 -8.97 -14.48
C ASN A 281 19.53 -9.31 -14.85
N LEU A 282 19.15 -10.56 -14.65
CA LEU A 282 17.80 -11.07 -14.87
C LEU A 282 17.15 -11.42 -13.53
N PHE A 283 15.86 -11.15 -13.43
CA PHE A 283 15.04 -11.52 -12.27
C PHE A 283 13.71 -12.07 -12.75
N LEU A 284 13.26 -13.13 -12.10
CA LEU A 284 11.91 -13.65 -12.24
C LEU A 284 11.31 -13.75 -10.84
N SER A 285 10.31 -12.96 -10.57
CA SER A 285 9.60 -12.98 -9.29
C SER A 285 8.15 -13.36 -9.46
N GLY A 286 7.58 -14.00 -8.43
CA GLY A 286 6.21 -14.43 -8.40
C GLY A 286 5.64 -14.34 -6.99
N TYR A 287 4.33 -14.14 -6.93
CA TYR A 287 3.52 -14.24 -5.73
C TYR A 287 2.20 -14.93 -6.08
N PHE A 288 1.78 -15.83 -5.22
CA PHE A 288 0.46 -16.44 -5.24
C PHE A 288 -0.10 -16.44 -3.83
N GLY A 289 -1.32 -15.95 -3.65
CA GLY A 289 -1.99 -16.01 -2.35
C GLY A 289 -3.47 -16.29 -2.54
N ARG A 290 -4.05 -17.12 -1.66
CA ARG A 290 -5.46 -17.48 -1.68
C ARG A 290 -6.02 -17.50 -0.27
N ASP A 291 -7.19 -16.93 -0.12
CA ASP A 291 -8.02 -16.95 1.07
C ASP A 291 -9.25 -17.83 0.84
N VAL A 292 -9.67 -18.54 1.88
CA VAL A 292 -10.87 -19.37 1.88
C VAL A 292 -11.67 -19.11 3.15
N PHE A 293 -12.93 -18.77 2.96
CA PHE A 293 -13.92 -18.63 4.03
C PHE A 293 -15.13 -19.50 3.75
N ASP A 294 -15.57 -20.22 4.77
CA ASP A 294 -16.82 -20.97 4.75
C ASP A 294 -17.55 -20.65 6.06
N ILE A 295 -18.66 -19.93 5.97
CA ILE A 295 -19.42 -19.47 7.12
C ILE A 295 -20.70 -20.26 7.22
N ALA A 296 -20.68 -21.29 8.06
CA ALA A 296 -21.84 -22.05 8.55
C ALA A 296 -22.85 -22.40 7.45
N SER A 297 -22.41 -22.83 6.28
CA SER A 297 -23.25 -23.17 5.12
C SER A 297 -24.09 -22.00 4.57
N LEU A 298 -23.80 -20.75 5.01
CA LEU A 298 -24.46 -19.55 4.49
C LEU A 298 -23.80 -19.06 3.22
N PHE A 299 -22.48 -18.91 3.24
CA PHE A 299 -21.71 -18.56 2.07
C PHE A 299 -20.29 -19.10 2.16
N ASN A 300 -19.73 -19.44 1.02
CA ASN A 300 -18.33 -19.77 0.84
C ASN A 300 -17.72 -18.71 -0.06
N ASN A 301 -16.57 -18.19 0.33
CA ASN A 301 -15.84 -17.17 -0.43
C ASN A 301 -14.37 -17.56 -0.53
N ALA A 302 -13.82 -17.50 -1.74
CA ALA A 302 -12.40 -17.63 -1.97
C ALA A 302 -11.91 -16.48 -2.86
N TYR A 303 -10.78 -15.89 -2.52
CA TYR A 303 -10.17 -14.82 -3.33
C TYR A 303 -8.66 -14.84 -3.23
N GLY A 304 -7.98 -14.23 -4.18
CA GLY A 304 -6.53 -14.20 -4.16
C GLY A 304 -5.88 -13.32 -5.22
N ASN A 305 -4.58 -13.16 -5.09
CA ASN A 305 -3.74 -12.51 -6.07
C ASN A 305 -2.72 -13.51 -6.63
N SER A 306 -2.47 -13.43 -7.94
CA SER A 306 -1.41 -14.14 -8.63
C SER A 306 -0.61 -13.15 -9.46
N VAL A 307 0.68 -13.02 -9.21
CA VAL A 307 1.53 -12.11 -9.97
C VAL A 307 2.82 -12.80 -10.43
N ALA A 308 3.30 -12.40 -11.58
CA ALA A 308 4.61 -12.79 -12.11
C ALA A 308 5.27 -11.57 -12.74
N ASN A 309 6.56 -11.39 -12.50
CA ASN A 309 7.34 -10.31 -13.10
C ASN A 309 8.67 -10.86 -13.61
N PHE A 310 8.89 -10.74 -14.92
CA PHE A 310 10.21 -10.91 -15.52
C PHE A 310 10.85 -9.54 -15.68
N ARG A 311 12.06 -9.36 -15.14
CA ARG A 311 12.78 -8.10 -15.13
C ARG A 311 14.19 -8.28 -15.68
N TRP A 312 14.58 -7.36 -16.56
CA TRP A 312 15.92 -7.29 -17.12
C TRP A 312 16.54 -5.92 -16.84
N ASN A 313 17.57 -5.90 -16.01
CA ASN A 313 18.39 -4.73 -15.75
C ASN A 313 19.56 -4.73 -16.73
N HIS A 314 19.71 -3.61 -17.46
CA HIS A 314 20.81 -3.45 -18.41
C HIS A 314 21.57 -2.15 -18.18
N LEU A 315 22.90 -2.27 -18.09
CA LEU A 315 23.82 -1.14 -17.97
C LEU A 315 24.41 -0.81 -19.35
N PHE A 316 23.85 0.17 -20.04
CA PHE A 316 24.36 0.64 -21.35
C PHE A 316 25.74 1.27 -21.20
N SER A 317 25.96 2.06 -20.14
CA SER A 317 27.22 2.70 -19.79
C SER A 317 27.24 3.03 -18.30
N ASN A 318 28.39 3.51 -17.78
CA ASN A 318 28.50 3.96 -16.40
C ASN A 318 27.48 5.08 -16.02
N ARG A 319 26.83 5.70 -17.01
CA ARG A 319 25.87 6.80 -16.87
C ARG A 319 24.42 6.41 -17.15
N LEU A 320 24.20 5.33 -17.89
CA LEU A 320 22.86 4.96 -18.35
C LEU A 320 22.50 3.55 -17.93
N PHE A 321 21.61 3.48 -16.99
CA PHE A 321 21.00 2.26 -16.47
C PHE A 321 19.56 2.14 -16.99
N SER A 322 19.11 0.92 -17.29
CA SER A 322 17.72 0.65 -17.65
C SER A 322 17.15 -0.56 -16.93
N ASN A 323 15.83 -0.57 -16.79
CA ASN A 323 15.05 -1.65 -16.23
C ASN A 323 13.83 -1.93 -17.11
N LEU A 324 13.80 -3.09 -17.76
CA LEU A 324 12.64 -3.61 -18.50
C LEU A 324 11.91 -4.61 -17.64
N SER A 325 10.60 -4.42 -17.45
CA SER A 325 9.72 -5.32 -16.69
C SER A 325 8.54 -5.76 -17.55
N LEU A 326 8.30 -7.07 -17.59
CA LEU A 326 7.12 -7.70 -18.17
C LEU A 326 6.34 -8.34 -17.04
N ILE A 327 5.15 -7.82 -16.76
CA ILE A 327 4.40 -8.11 -15.56
C ILE A 327 3.04 -8.69 -15.91
N TYR A 328 2.68 -9.76 -15.23
CA TYR A 328 1.34 -10.33 -15.18
C TYR A 328 0.79 -10.18 -13.78
N SER A 329 -0.46 -9.74 -13.65
CA SER A 329 -1.17 -9.70 -12.37
C SER A 329 -2.63 -10.12 -12.59
N ASN A 330 -3.11 -10.99 -11.70
CA ASN A 330 -4.49 -11.43 -11.62
C ASN A 330 -4.99 -11.31 -10.19
N TYR A 331 -6.19 -10.77 -10.03
CA TYR A 331 -6.97 -10.82 -8.81
C TYR A 331 -8.29 -11.51 -9.13
N ASP A 332 -8.58 -12.59 -8.45
CA ASP A 332 -9.82 -13.35 -8.64
C ASP A 332 -10.57 -13.53 -7.33
N TYR A 333 -11.89 -13.62 -7.42
CA TYR A 333 -12.74 -14.01 -6.32
C TYR A 333 -13.87 -14.91 -6.77
N GLU A 334 -14.26 -15.82 -5.88
CA GLU A 334 -15.32 -16.78 -6.02
C GLU A 334 -16.22 -16.69 -4.81
N LEU A 335 -17.50 -16.55 -5.03
CA LEU A 335 -18.51 -16.40 -3.99
C LEU A 335 -19.64 -17.38 -4.24
N ASN A 336 -19.88 -18.28 -3.30
CA ASN A 336 -20.98 -19.23 -3.33
C ASN A 336 -21.97 -18.89 -2.21
N PHE A 337 -23.19 -18.60 -2.57
CA PHE A 337 -24.31 -18.32 -1.66
C PHE A 337 -25.19 -19.55 -1.53
N SER A 338 -24.89 -20.42 -0.58
CA SER A 338 -25.65 -21.67 -0.37
C SER A 338 -27.12 -21.45 -0.01
N PHE A 339 -27.45 -20.32 0.63
CA PHE A 339 -28.84 -19.96 0.97
C PHE A 339 -29.68 -19.48 -0.22
N ALA A 340 -29.04 -19.07 -1.30
CA ALA A 340 -29.68 -18.56 -2.53
C ALA A 340 -29.35 -19.43 -3.76
N ASP A 341 -28.64 -20.54 -3.56
CA ASP A 341 -28.29 -21.55 -4.56
C ASP A 341 -27.61 -20.98 -5.81
N PHE A 342 -26.65 -20.06 -5.65
CA PHE A 342 -25.85 -19.57 -6.77
C PHE A 342 -24.40 -19.34 -6.40
N GLU A 343 -23.54 -19.36 -7.42
CA GLU A 343 -22.14 -18.95 -7.34
C GLU A 343 -21.85 -17.78 -8.28
N TRP A 344 -20.86 -17.00 -7.91
CA TRP A 344 -20.38 -15.86 -8.69
C TRP A 344 -18.86 -15.81 -8.71
N ASN A 345 -18.27 -15.90 -9.91
CA ASN A 345 -16.83 -15.87 -10.14
C ASN A 345 -16.46 -14.59 -10.89
N SER A 346 -15.46 -13.85 -10.45
CA SER A 346 -14.99 -12.62 -11.07
C SER A 346 -13.47 -12.50 -11.05
N SER A 347 -12.90 -11.73 -11.98
CA SER A 347 -11.45 -11.52 -12.04
C SER A 347 -11.03 -10.20 -12.68
N ILE A 348 -9.82 -9.76 -12.35
CA ILE A 348 -9.15 -8.64 -12.99
C ILE A 348 -7.75 -9.12 -13.40
N VAL A 349 -7.54 -9.20 -14.70
CA VAL A 349 -6.25 -9.59 -15.27
C VAL A 349 -5.59 -8.39 -15.92
N ASN A 350 -4.29 -8.20 -15.69
CA ASN A 350 -3.51 -7.22 -16.43
C ASN A 350 -2.17 -7.76 -16.91
N PHE A 351 -1.72 -7.24 -18.05
CA PHE A 351 -0.40 -7.42 -18.61
C PHE A 351 0.25 -6.04 -18.71
N ASN A 352 1.41 -5.88 -18.12
CA ASN A 352 2.10 -4.60 -18.04
C ASN A 352 3.51 -4.71 -18.62
N LEU A 353 3.81 -3.79 -19.55
CA LEU A 353 5.15 -3.55 -20.07
C LEU A 353 5.64 -2.22 -19.50
N LYS A 354 6.76 -2.24 -18.77
CA LYS A 354 7.38 -1.05 -18.21
C LYS A 354 8.85 -1.01 -18.58
N TYR A 355 9.33 0.14 -19.06
CA TYR A 355 10.73 0.33 -19.42
C TYR A 355 11.23 1.66 -18.86
N ASP A 356 12.05 1.59 -17.83
CA ASP A 356 12.62 2.73 -17.10
C ASP A 356 14.07 2.95 -17.49
N PHE A 357 14.46 4.22 -17.57
CA PHE A 357 15.85 4.64 -17.77
C PHE A 357 16.25 5.63 -16.66
N LYS A 358 17.44 5.41 -16.09
CA LYS A 358 18.11 6.33 -15.16
C LYS A 358 19.40 6.79 -15.79
N HIS A 359 19.49 8.10 -16.07
CA HIS A 359 20.59 8.69 -16.79
C HIS A 359 21.30 9.74 -15.93
N TYR A 360 22.49 9.44 -15.48
CA TYR A 360 23.36 10.29 -14.67
C TYR A 360 24.18 11.18 -15.58
N LEU A 361 23.60 12.34 -16.00
CA LEU A 361 24.22 13.23 -17.01
C LEU A 361 25.45 13.94 -16.46
N THR A 362 25.34 14.52 -15.28
CA THR A 362 26.40 15.24 -14.58
C THR A 362 26.29 14.99 -13.09
N GLU A 363 27.25 15.51 -12.30
CA GLU A 363 27.18 15.51 -10.82
C GLU A 363 25.92 16.18 -10.25
N LYS A 364 25.30 17.12 -11.01
CA LYS A 364 24.13 17.90 -10.60
C LYS A 364 22.83 17.47 -11.23
N ILE A 365 22.87 16.70 -12.32
CA ILE A 365 21.69 16.38 -13.13
C ILE A 365 21.56 14.89 -13.33
N LYS A 366 20.44 14.35 -12.85
CA LYS A 366 19.97 13.01 -13.12
C LYS A 366 18.63 13.06 -13.81
N LEU A 367 18.49 12.34 -14.92
CA LEU A 367 17.22 12.15 -15.64
C LEU A 367 16.66 10.79 -15.34
N GLU A 368 15.34 10.72 -15.18
CA GLU A 368 14.56 9.49 -15.11
C GLU A 368 13.44 9.59 -16.14
N TYR A 369 13.38 8.65 -17.07
CA TYR A 369 12.37 8.65 -18.14
C TYR A 369 12.02 7.23 -18.54
N GLY A 370 10.87 7.06 -19.15
CA GLY A 370 10.44 5.75 -19.56
C GLY A 370 9.03 5.70 -20.10
N LEU A 371 8.56 4.49 -20.28
CA LEU A 371 7.20 4.17 -20.70
C LEU A 371 6.59 3.08 -19.80
N ASN A 372 5.26 3.11 -19.72
CA ASN A 372 4.48 2.10 -19.04
C ASN A 372 3.20 1.85 -19.84
N SER A 373 2.86 0.61 -20.12
CA SER A 373 1.66 0.24 -20.86
C SER A 373 1.00 -0.97 -20.23
N ILE A 374 -0.24 -0.82 -19.77
CA ILE A 374 -0.99 -1.83 -19.05
C ILE A 374 -2.27 -2.16 -19.82
N TYR A 375 -2.39 -3.40 -20.25
CA TYR A 375 -3.63 -3.91 -20.81
C TYR A 375 -4.43 -4.62 -19.73
N TYR A 376 -5.69 -4.21 -19.55
CA TYR A 376 -6.62 -4.76 -18.56
C TYR A 376 -7.75 -5.55 -19.21
N LYS A 377 -8.07 -6.69 -18.60
CA LYS A 377 -9.34 -7.40 -18.77
C LYS A 377 -10.04 -7.40 -17.41
N PHE A 378 -11.21 -6.79 -17.32
CA PHE A 378 -12.12 -6.89 -16.20
C PHE A 378 -13.20 -7.89 -16.56
N ASP A 379 -13.29 -8.96 -15.83
CA ASP A 379 -14.37 -9.95 -15.89
C ASP A 379 -15.25 -9.75 -14.64
N PRO A 380 -16.36 -9.00 -14.74
CA PRO A 380 -17.21 -8.75 -13.58
C PRO A 380 -17.91 -10.01 -13.09
N GLY A 381 -17.95 -11.04 -13.91
CA GLY A 381 -18.22 -12.38 -13.48
C GLY A 381 -19.32 -13.11 -14.25
N LEU A 382 -19.41 -14.38 -13.90
CA LEU A 382 -20.45 -15.31 -14.29
C LEU A 382 -21.20 -15.71 -13.02
N ILE A 383 -22.52 -15.53 -13.05
CA ILE A 383 -23.44 -15.98 -12.01
C ILE A 383 -24.09 -17.25 -12.50
N GLU A 384 -23.97 -18.33 -11.76
CA GLU A 384 -24.52 -19.65 -12.12
C GLU A 384 -25.31 -20.25 -10.97
N PRO A 385 -26.45 -20.95 -11.25
CA PRO A 385 -27.16 -21.72 -10.24
C PRO A 385 -26.29 -22.91 -9.76
N THR A 386 -26.30 -23.18 -8.46
CA THR A 386 -25.59 -24.32 -7.87
C THR A 386 -26.46 -25.55 -7.72
N THR A 387 -27.79 -25.41 -7.84
CA THR A 387 -28.78 -26.49 -7.79
C THR A 387 -29.83 -26.31 -8.89
N GLU A 388 -30.50 -27.41 -9.27
CA GLU A 388 -31.63 -27.39 -10.24
C GLU A 388 -32.85 -26.61 -9.72
N ASN A 389 -32.96 -26.43 -8.42
CA ASN A 389 -34.06 -25.72 -7.76
C ASN A 389 -33.79 -24.22 -7.57
N SER A 390 -32.62 -23.74 -7.97
CA SER A 390 -32.27 -22.33 -7.85
C SER A 390 -33.24 -21.42 -8.62
N GLN A 391 -33.61 -20.31 -8.00
CA GLN A 391 -34.40 -19.27 -8.68
C GLN A 391 -33.51 -18.35 -9.55
N ILE A 392 -32.18 -18.54 -9.47
CA ILE A 392 -31.19 -17.74 -10.21
C ILE A 392 -30.95 -18.40 -11.57
N GLN A 393 -30.90 -17.59 -12.62
CA GLN A 393 -30.51 -18.02 -13.94
C GLN A 393 -29.07 -17.66 -14.23
N THR A 394 -28.39 -18.46 -15.05
CA THR A 394 -27.05 -18.16 -15.53
C THR A 394 -27.01 -16.76 -16.17
N ASN A 395 -26.17 -15.90 -15.65
CA ASN A 395 -26.00 -14.54 -16.14
C ASN A 395 -24.49 -14.18 -16.24
N LYS A 396 -24.00 -14.00 -17.46
CA LYS A 396 -22.65 -13.51 -17.70
C LYS A 396 -22.67 -11.99 -17.76
N LEU A 397 -22.02 -11.36 -16.78
CA LEU A 397 -21.80 -9.92 -16.77
C LEU A 397 -20.81 -9.53 -17.87
N THR A 398 -20.95 -8.31 -18.40
CA THR A 398 -20.18 -7.88 -19.59
C THR A 398 -18.71 -7.62 -19.27
N ASP A 399 -17.81 -8.35 -19.92
CA ASP A 399 -16.36 -8.11 -19.86
C ASP A 399 -16.02 -6.69 -20.31
N LYS A 400 -15.03 -6.08 -19.65
CA LYS A 400 -14.54 -4.74 -19.97
C LYS A 400 -13.03 -4.79 -20.25
N TYR A 401 -12.61 -4.07 -21.28
CA TYR A 401 -11.22 -4.04 -21.72
C TYR A 401 -10.70 -2.62 -21.76
N ALA A 402 -9.45 -2.41 -21.33
CA ALA A 402 -8.81 -1.11 -21.37
C ALA A 402 -7.31 -1.22 -21.61
N LEU A 403 -6.73 -0.16 -22.15
CA LEU A 403 -5.30 0.05 -22.27
C LEU A 403 -4.94 1.37 -21.60
N GLU A 404 -4.10 1.31 -20.58
CA GLU A 404 -3.50 2.46 -19.92
C GLU A 404 -2.05 2.57 -20.37
N SER A 405 -1.69 3.62 -21.08
CA SER A 405 -0.32 3.85 -21.56
C SER A 405 0.18 5.19 -21.07
N ALA A 406 1.47 5.27 -20.75
CA ALA A 406 2.08 6.54 -20.34
C ALA A 406 3.53 6.66 -20.79
N LEU A 407 3.90 7.88 -21.12
CA LEU A 407 5.28 8.33 -21.24
C LEU A 407 5.59 9.29 -20.10
N TYR A 408 6.75 9.19 -19.51
CA TYR A 408 7.15 10.05 -18.39
C TYR A 408 8.62 10.44 -18.47
N ALA A 409 8.88 11.61 -17.95
CA ALA A 409 10.24 12.09 -17.77
C ALA A 409 10.31 12.96 -16.50
N GLY A 410 11.47 12.91 -15.83
CA GLY A 410 11.77 13.71 -14.67
C GLY A 410 13.25 14.06 -14.62
N ILE A 411 13.55 15.22 -14.08
CA ILE A 411 14.89 15.73 -13.83
C ILE A 411 15.08 15.99 -12.35
N ASN A 412 16.13 15.44 -11.78
CA ASN A 412 16.62 15.78 -10.45
C ASN A 412 17.83 16.70 -10.66
N TYR A 413 17.73 17.94 -10.20
CA TYR A 413 18.72 18.98 -10.41
C TYR A 413 19.20 19.59 -9.08
N GLN A 414 20.48 19.42 -8.78
CA GLN A 414 21.15 20.09 -7.67
C GLN A 414 21.52 21.52 -8.10
N ILE A 415 20.62 22.47 -7.86
CA ILE A 415 20.81 23.89 -8.27
C ILE A 415 22.01 24.50 -7.55
N SER A 416 22.13 24.23 -6.25
CA SER A 416 23.24 24.68 -5.40
C SER A 416 23.51 23.63 -4.31
N PRO A 417 24.61 23.72 -3.54
CA PRO A 417 24.84 22.81 -2.41
C PRO A 417 23.71 22.75 -1.38
N LYS A 418 22.85 23.79 -1.36
CA LYS A 418 21.72 23.93 -0.42
C LYS A 418 20.36 23.76 -1.07
N THR A 419 20.25 23.70 -2.40
CA THR A 419 18.97 23.73 -3.10
C THR A 419 18.91 22.63 -4.13
N SER A 420 17.96 21.73 -4.00
CA SER A 420 17.68 20.67 -4.95
C SER A 420 16.25 20.75 -5.47
N LEU A 421 16.07 20.46 -6.75
CA LEU A 421 14.81 20.55 -7.49
C LEU A 421 14.57 19.23 -8.21
N GLN A 422 13.35 18.72 -8.12
CA GLN A 422 12.83 17.65 -8.95
C GLN A 422 11.64 18.20 -9.74
N VAL A 423 11.67 18.08 -11.06
CA VAL A 423 10.54 18.42 -11.94
C VAL A 423 10.33 17.24 -12.86
N GLY A 424 9.08 16.88 -13.06
CA GLY A 424 8.73 15.81 -13.97
C GLY A 424 7.31 15.97 -14.52
N GLY A 425 7.03 15.14 -15.50
CA GLY A 425 5.71 15.04 -16.10
C GLY A 425 5.44 13.62 -16.57
N ARG A 426 4.17 13.27 -16.55
CA ARG A 426 3.64 12.03 -17.09
C ARG A 426 2.52 12.37 -18.05
N LEU A 427 2.60 11.89 -19.28
CA LEU A 427 1.51 11.93 -20.25
C LEU A 427 0.86 10.56 -20.25
N SER A 428 -0.33 10.47 -19.66
CA SER A 428 -1.10 9.23 -19.60
C SER A 428 -2.25 9.24 -20.57
N ASN A 429 -2.51 8.11 -21.20
CA ASN A 429 -3.62 7.86 -22.09
C ASN A 429 -4.33 6.59 -21.66
N PHE A 430 -5.66 6.64 -21.56
CA PHE A 430 -6.50 5.51 -21.19
C PHE A 430 -7.57 5.29 -22.24
N ILE A 431 -7.55 4.13 -22.88
CA ILE A 431 -8.45 3.74 -23.95
C ILE A 431 -9.39 2.65 -23.45
N ARG A 432 -10.70 2.89 -23.57
CA ARG A 432 -11.75 1.88 -23.35
C ARG A 432 -12.09 1.22 -24.68
N PHE A 433 -12.03 -0.09 -24.69
CA PHE A 433 -12.40 -0.89 -25.86
C PHE A 433 -13.86 -1.34 -25.86
N GLY A 434 -14.32 -1.83 -27.02
CA GLY A 434 -15.68 -2.23 -27.26
C GLY A 434 -16.18 -3.34 -26.36
N GLN A 435 -17.44 -3.23 -26.02
CA GLN A 435 -18.25 -4.15 -25.21
C GLN A 435 -19.73 -3.92 -25.54
N LYS A 436 -20.61 -4.72 -24.99
CA LYS A 436 -22.04 -4.39 -24.93
C LYS A 436 -22.24 -3.18 -24.03
N LEU A 437 -22.92 -2.16 -24.54
CA LEU A 437 -23.17 -0.91 -23.83
C LEU A 437 -24.65 -0.58 -23.89
N ASN A 438 -25.25 -0.28 -22.73
CA ASN A 438 -26.61 0.19 -22.66
C ASN A 438 -26.72 1.62 -23.22
N SER A 439 -27.79 1.86 -23.98
CA SER A 439 -28.14 3.20 -24.47
C SER A 439 -29.26 3.75 -23.62
N TYR A 440 -29.16 5.01 -23.24
CA TYR A 440 -30.16 5.69 -22.41
C TYR A 440 -30.72 6.91 -23.11
N LYS A 441 -31.96 7.29 -22.80
CA LYS A 441 -32.55 8.51 -23.32
C LYS A 441 -31.71 9.72 -22.93
N ASN A 442 -31.32 10.55 -23.91
CA ASN A 442 -30.43 11.68 -23.73
C ASN A 442 -29.05 11.30 -23.13
N ASN A 443 -28.59 10.08 -23.33
CA ASN A 443 -27.36 9.54 -22.77
C ASN A 443 -27.27 9.68 -21.23
N ASN A 444 -28.39 9.59 -20.53
CA ASN A 444 -28.52 9.78 -19.09
C ASN A 444 -28.92 8.48 -18.40
N PRO A 445 -28.00 7.79 -17.69
CA PRO A 445 -28.29 6.53 -17.01
C PRO A 445 -29.10 6.70 -15.71
N LEU A 446 -29.30 7.93 -15.23
CA LEU A 446 -30.00 8.23 -13.98
C LEU A 446 -31.17 9.17 -14.21
N ILE A 447 -32.28 8.90 -13.52
CA ILE A 447 -33.48 9.75 -13.48
C ILE A 447 -33.64 10.29 -12.06
N TYR A 448 -33.94 11.58 -11.95
CA TYR A 448 -34.30 12.23 -10.68
C TYR A 448 -35.79 12.49 -10.62
N ASN A 449 -36.43 12.11 -9.50
CA ASN A 449 -37.79 12.43 -9.19
C ASN A 449 -37.87 13.64 -8.24
N PRO A 450 -38.28 14.83 -8.70
CA PRO A 450 -38.29 16.03 -7.85
C PRO A 450 -39.31 15.98 -6.70
N ALA A 451 -40.40 15.25 -6.88
CA ALA A 451 -41.47 15.14 -5.86
C ALA A 451 -41.00 14.29 -4.66
N LEU A 452 -40.23 13.22 -4.93
CA LEU A 452 -39.72 12.31 -3.93
C LEU A 452 -38.27 12.66 -3.51
N LYS A 453 -37.61 13.58 -4.24
CA LYS A 453 -36.20 13.91 -4.09
C LYS A 453 -35.25 12.69 -4.15
N LEU A 454 -35.58 11.73 -5.01
CA LEU A 454 -34.87 10.48 -5.13
C LEU A 454 -34.35 10.26 -6.56
N TYR A 455 -33.17 9.65 -6.63
CA TYR A 455 -32.61 9.13 -7.87
C TYR A 455 -33.01 7.68 -8.08
N ARG A 456 -33.14 7.28 -9.34
CA ARG A 456 -33.31 5.88 -9.76
C ARG A 456 -32.55 5.64 -11.06
N GLY A 457 -32.18 4.40 -11.35
CA GLY A 457 -31.68 3.99 -12.65
C GLY A 457 -32.68 4.29 -13.78
N ALA A 458 -32.19 4.72 -14.93
CA ALA A 458 -32.98 4.88 -16.14
C ALA A 458 -33.11 3.54 -16.87
N GLU A 459 -34.29 3.21 -17.35
CA GLU A 459 -34.46 2.04 -18.21
C GLU A 459 -33.69 2.22 -19.52
N PRO A 460 -32.84 1.24 -19.93
CA PRO A 460 -32.16 1.28 -21.21
C PRO A 460 -33.18 1.31 -22.38
N ILE A 461 -32.97 2.19 -23.32
CA ILE A 461 -33.79 2.25 -24.57
C ILE A 461 -33.30 1.27 -25.63
N GLY A 462 -32.13 0.66 -25.42
CA GLY A 462 -31.52 -0.33 -26.28
C GLY A 462 -30.11 -0.70 -25.78
N GLN A 463 -29.50 -1.65 -26.46
CA GLN A 463 -28.13 -2.09 -26.21
C GLN A 463 -27.39 -2.14 -27.54
N ILE A 464 -26.17 -1.62 -27.55
CA ILE A 464 -25.27 -1.64 -28.71
C ILE A 464 -24.09 -2.56 -28.40
N ASP A 465 -23.85 -3.50 -29.28
CA ASP A 465 -22.69 -4.40 -29.19
C ASP A 465 -21.55 -3.84 -30.05
N TYR A 466 -20.53 -3.32 -29.40
CA TYR A 466 -19.33 -2.80 -30.05
C TYR A 466 -18.27 -3.88 -30.13
N ALA A 467 -17.70 -4.10 -31.31
CA ALA A 467 -16.59 -5.02 -31.49
C ALA A 467 -15.41 -4.63 -30.55
N ARG A 468 -14.70 -5.63 -30.02
CA ARG A 468 -13.58 -5.44 -29.09
C ARG A 468 -12.47 -4.50 -29.62
N SER A 469 -12.33 -4.39 -30.95
CA SER A 469 -11.36 -3.49 -31.59
C SER A 469 -11.81 -2.02 -31.61
N ASN A 470 -13.09 -1.74 -31.34
CA ASN A 470 -13.61 -0.39 -31.37
C ASN A 470 -13.19 0.40 -30.11
N VAL A 471 -12.81 1.65 -30.29
CA VAL A 471 -12.57 2.57 -29.18
C VAL A 471 -13.90 3.17 -28.75
N LEU A 472 -14.32 2.92 -27.53
CA LEU A 472 -15.55 3.50 -26.95
C LEU A 472 -15.30 4.90 -26.40
N LYS A 473 -14.17 5.07 -25.75
CA LYS A 473 -13.75 6.31 -25.10
C LYS A 473 -12.25 6.33 -24.94
N ASP A 474 -11.66 7.50 -25.08
CA ASP A 474 -10.25 7.74 -24.73
C ASP A 474 -10.11 8.98 -23.84
N PHE A 475 -9.11 8.95 -22.98
CA PHE A 475 -8.78 10.04 -22.08
C PHE A 475 -7.27 10.25 -22.14
N THR A 476 -6.83 11.50 -22.31
CA THR A 476 -5.41 11.85 -22.29
C THR A 476 -5.19 12.99 -21.31
N TYR A 477 -4.26 12.80 -20.37
CA TYR A 477 -3.94 13.79 -19.34
C TYR A 477 -2.44 13.99 -19.22
N PHE A 478 -2.06 15.23 -18.94
CA PHE A 478 -0.70 15.59 -18.52
C PHE A 478 -0.67 15.78 -16.99
N GLU A 479 0.26 15.11 -16.34
CA GLU A 479 0.43 15.03 -14.88
C GLU A 479 1.76 15.69 -14.48
N PRO A 480 1.83 17.03 -14.33
CA PRO A 480 3.03 17.73 -13.88
C PRO A 480 3.31 17.45 -12.40
N ARG A 481 4.58 17.36 -12.05
CA ARG A 481 5.07 17.12 -10.70
C ARG A 481 6.29 17.95 -10.41
N MET A 482 6.38 18.47 -9.20
CA MET A 482 7.49 19.29 -8.75
C MET A 482 7.77 19.05 -7.29
N ALA A 483 9.04 18.98 -6.92
CA ALA A 483 9.48 19.01 -5.54
C ALA A 483 10.74 19.85 -5.42
N LEU A 484 10.80 20.69 -4.39
CA LEU A 484 11.92 21.59 -4.08
C LEU A 484 12.35 21.37 -2.65
N ALA A 485 13.66 21.23 -2.41
CA ALA A 485 14.23 21.28 -1.08
C ALA A 485 15.23 22.41 -0.95
N TYR A 486 15.14 23.13 0.17
CA TYR A 486 16.09 24.17 0.57
C TYR A 486 16.66 23.84 1.94
N GLN A 487 17.92 23.47 1.98
CA GLN A 487 18.68 23.22 3.21
C GLN A 487 19.21 24.54 3.77
N ASN A 488 18.53 25.06 4.78
CA ASN A 488 18.91 26.32 5.41
C ASN A 488 20.21 26.15 6.25
N LYS A 489 20.25 25.05 7.04
CA LYS A 489 21.42 24.63 7.83
C LYS A 489 21.73 23.17 7.55
N ASP A 490 22.88 22.70 8.00
CA ASP A 490 23.28 21.31 7.78
C ASP A 490 22.32 20.30 8.43
N ASP A 491 21.59 20.71 9.47
CA ASP A 491 20.67 19.91 10.27
C ASP A 491 19.19 20.18 9.95
N GLN A 492 18.86 21.05 8.97
CA GLN A 492 17.46 21.38 8.71
C GLN A 492 17.18 21.76 7.25
N SER A 493 15.97 21.40 6.78
CA SER A 493 15.50 21.75 5.43
C SER A 493 14.01 22.10 5.40
N PHE A 494 13.65 22.93 4.41
CA PHE A 494 12.28 23.19 4.02
C PHE A 494 12.04 22.55 2.67
N LYS A 495 10.87 21.90 2.51
CA LYS A 495 10.51 21.24 1.25
C LYS A 495 9.12 21.67 0.81
N LEU A 496 8.93 21.77 -0.51
CA LEU A 496 7.66 22.05 -1.14
C LEU A 496 7.41 21.03 -2.23
N SER A 497 6.20 20.51 -2.35
CA SER A 497 5.85 19.65 -3.47
C SER A 497 4.46 19.95 -4.04
N TYR A 498 4.34 19.70 -5.34
CA TYR A 498 3.09 19.69 -6.09
C TYR A 498 3.02 18.44 -6.96
N ASN A 499 1.86 17.78 -6.94
CA ASN A 499 1.58 16.63 -7.79
C ASN A 499 0.19 16.74 -8.39
N ARG A 500 0.08 16.60 -9.71
CA ARG A 500 -1.17 16.22 -10.39
C ARG A 500 -1.11 14.75 -10.72
N MET A 501 -2.21 14.01 -10.44
CA MET A 501 -2.34 12.58 -10.71
C MET A 501 -3.73 12.25 -11.22
N VAL A 502 -3.81 11.16 -12.00
CA VAL A 502 -5.05 10.67 -12.60
C VAL A 502 -5.29 9.23 -12.18
N GLN A 503 -6.56 8.88 -11.92
CA GLN A 503 -6.97 7.51 -11.64
C GLN A 503 -8.09 7.10 -12.59
N TYR A 504 -7.89 5.97 -13.28
CA TYR A 504 -8.80 5.42 -14.27
C TYR A 504 -9.61 4.22 -13.77
N LEU A 505 -9.20 3.61 -12.66
CA LEU A 505 -9.86 2.44 -12.07
C LEU A 505 -10.45 2.80 -10.72
N HIS A 506 -11.73 2.54 -10.53
CA HIS A 506 -12.49 2.91 -9.35
C HIS A 506 -13.04 1.67 -8.66
N LEU A 507 -12.86 1.57 -7.35
CA LEU A 507 -13.54 0.55 -6.54
C LEU A 507 -14.89 1.12 -6.08
N ILE A 508 -15.96 0.47 -6.52
CA ILE A 508 -17.31 0.82 -6.12
C ILE A 508 -17.69 -0.07 -4.95
N SER A 509 -17.81 0.53 -3.80
CA SER A 509 -18.06 -0.16 -2.53
C SER A 509 -19.05 0.64 -1.68
N ASN A 510 -19.94 -0.04 -1.00
CA ASN A 510 -20.80 0.52 0.04
C ASN A 510 -20.21 0.34 1.45
N THR A 511 -19.03 -0.21 1.55
CA THR A 511 -18.31 -0.44 2.80
C THR A 511 -17.15 0.57 2.96
N ASN A 512 -16.64 0.72 4.19
CA ASN A 512 -15.55 1.65 4.49
C ASN A 512 -14.16 1.05 4.24
N SER A 513 -14.11 -0.22 3.90
CA SER A 513 -12.92 -0.99 3.64
C SER A 513 -13.18 -1.88 2.42
N PRO A 514 -12.24 -2.00 1.50
CA PRO A 514 -12.38 -2.91 0.36
C PRO A 514 -12.75 -4.32 0.81
N THR A 515 -13.73 -4.88 0.13
CA THR A 515 -14.16 -6.27 0.31
C THR A 515 -13.98 -7.03 -1.00
N PRO A 516 -13.86 -8.36 -0.98
CA PRO A 516 -13.70 -9.13 -2.20
C PRO A 516 -14.87 -9.01 -3.19
N ILE A 517 -16.07 -8.65 -2.69
CA ILE A 517 -17.28 -8.50 -3.51
C ILE A 517 -17.46 -7.11 -4.13
N ASP A 518 -16.55 -6.18 -3.87
CA ASP A 518 -16.61 -4.83 -4.43
C ASP A 518 -16.24 -4.83 -5.92
N ILE A 519 -16.89 -3.97 -6.69
CA ILE A 519 -16.74 -3.94 -8.15
C ILE A 519 -15.65 -2.94 -8.53
N TRP A 520 -14.65 -3.39 -9.28
CA TRP A 520 -13.73 -2.51 -9.99
C TRP A 520 -14.36 -2.03 -11.32
N ALA A 521 -14.58 -0.74 -11.40
CA ALA A 521 -15.14 -0.08 -12.58
C ALA A 521 -14.08 0.78 -13.27
N PRO A 522 -13.69 0.48 -14.52
CA PRO A 522 -12.82 1.36 -15.30
C PRO A 522 -13.58 2.58 -15.80
N SER A 523 -12.88 3.71 -15.92
CA SER A 523 -13.39 4.91 -16.59
C SER A 523 -13.86 4.59 -18.02
N GLY A 524 -14.84 5.33 -18.52
CA GLY A 524 -15.46 5.07 -19.83
C GLY A 524 -16.54 6.08 -20.17
N THR A 525 -17.57 5.66 -20.89
CA THR A 525 -18.62 6.55 -21.41
C THR A 525 -19.37 7.30 -20.31
N PHE A 526 -19.58 6.69 -19.14
CA PHE A 526 -20.38 7.24 -18.04
C PHE A 526 -19.58 7.50 -16.77
N ILE A 527 -18.30 7.14 -16.73
CA ILE A 527 -17.43 7.27 -15.56
C ILE A 527 -16.15 8.01 -15.99
N ASP A 528 -16.02 9.26 -15.56
CA ASP A 528 -14.81 10.06 -15.83
C ASP A 528 -13.67 9.67 -14.88
N PRO A 529 -12.39 9.83 -15.31
CA PRO A 529 -11.24 9.66 -14.44
C PRO A 529 -11.24 10.64 -13.28
N GLN A 530 -10.79 10.18 -12.09
CA GLN A 530 -10.53 11.07 -10.98
C GLN A 530 -9.22 11.84 -11.20
N LEU A 531 -9.25 13.13 -10.91
CA LEU A 531 -8.09 14.04 -11.02
C LEU A 531 -7.75 14.58 -9.66
N LEU A 532 -6.48 14.42 -9.25
CA LEU A 532 -5.94 14.98 -8.01
C LEU A 532 -5.01 16.13 -8.31
N ASP A 533 -5.14 17.21 -7.54
CA ASP A 533 -4.10 18.20 -7.29
C ASP A 533 -3.73 18.20 -5.82
N GLN A 534 -2.43 17.97 -5.52
CA GLN A 534 -1.91 17.95 -4.16
C GLN A 534 -0.76 18.92 -4.00
N PHE A 535 -0.82 19.73 -2.93
CA PHE A 535 0.27 20.59 -2.46
C PHE A 535 0.71 20.14 -1.08
N ALA A 536 2.01 20.18 -0.81
CA ALA A 536 2.53 19.94 0.52
C ALA A 536 3.76 20.82 0.80
N LEU A 537 3.87 21.27 2.06
CA LEU A 537 5.00 22.02 2.60
C LEU A 537 5.51 21.29 3.84
N GLY A 538 6.83 21.11 3.95
CA GLY A 538 7.46 20.37 5.03
C GLY A 538 8.65 21.09 5.63
N TYR A 539 8.83 20.90 6.95
CA TYR A 539 10.01 21.27 7.71
C TYR A 539 10.63 20.02 8.32
N PHE A 540 11.91 19.80 8.06
CA PHE A 540 12.66 18.62 8.48
C PHE A 540 13.88 19.06 9.27
N LYS A 541 14.11 18.44 10.42
CA LYS A 541 15.24 18.79 11.27
C LYS A 541 15.77 17.57 12.02
N THR A 542 17.10 17.43 12.04
CA THR A 542 17.82 16.50 12.89
C THR A 542 18.27 17.19 14.17
N LEU A 543 18.14 16.54 15.31
CA LEU A 543 18.42 17.10 16.62
C LEU A 543 19.42 16.18 17.37
N GLY A 544 20.24 16.77 18.27
CA GLY A 544 21.10 16.03 19.18
C GLY A 544 22.15 15.18 18.48
N ALA A 545 22.89 15.76 17.50
CA ALA A 545 23.90 15.05 16.70
C ALA A 545 23.34 13.79 16.01
N ASN A 546 22.18 13.94 15.34
CA ASN A 546 21.41 12.93 14.58
C ASN A 546 20.68 11.87 15.45
N ARG A 547 20.58 12.12 16.74
CA ARG A 547 19.86 11.20 17.65
C ARG A 547 18.35 11.23 17.48
N TYR A 548 17.79 12.37 17.04
CA TYR A 548 16.35 12.55 16.82
C TYR A 548 16.08 13.19 15.47
N ASP A 549 15.00 12.77 14.81
CA ASP A 549 14.45 13.37 13.61
C ASP A 549 13.09 13.97 13.90
N LEU A 550 12.90 15.20 13.45
CA LEU A 550 11.65 15.93 13.48
C LEU A 550 11.19 16.20 12.05
N GLU A 551 10.01 15.73 11.71
CA GLU A 551 9.33 16.01 10.45
C GLU A 551 8.00 16.68 10.75
N PHE A 552 7.75 17.83 10.15
CA PHE A 552 6.47 18.52 10.21
C PHE A 552 6.03 18.85 8.80
N GLU A 553 4.83 18.37 8.40
CA GLU A 553 4.28 18.59 7.08
C GLU A 553 2.85 19.13 7.16
N VAL A 554 2.49 20.02 6.24
CA VAL A 554 1.11 20.44 5.98
C VAL A 554 0.77 20.13 4.52
N PHE A 555 -0.47 19.71 4.27
CA PHE A 555 -0.89 19.33 2.92
C PHE A 555 -2.34 19.75 2.63
N TYR A 556 -2.60 19.89 1.33
CA TYR A 556 -3.93 20.08 0.76
C TYR A 556 -4.09 19.22 -0.48
N LYS A 557 -5.20 18.47 -0.56
CA LYS A 557 -5.63 17.65 -1.69
C LYS A 557 -6.97 18.14 -2.21
N SER A 558 -7.12 18.22 -3.54
CA SER A 558 -8.38 18.45 -4.23
C SER A 558 -8.58 17.35 -5.27
N ILE A 559 -9.71 16.66 -5.23
CA ILE A 559 -10.04 15.55 -6.12
C ILE A 559 -11.30 15.91 -6.87
N GLN A 560 -11.22 15.91 -8.19
CA GLN A 560 -12.37 16.07 -9.11
C GLN A 560 -12.86 14.69 -9.55
N ASN A 561 -14.12 14.63 -9.99
CA ASN A 561 -14.79 13.42 -10.48
C ASN A 561 -14.80 12.28 -9.43
N ARG A 562 -14.95 12.64 -8.15
CA ARG A 562 -15.12 11.66 -7.08
C ARG A 562 -16.47 10.96 -7.26
N LEU A 563 -16.46 9.62 -7.30
CA LEU A 563 -17.68 8.84 -7.39
C LEU A 563 -18.34 8.67 -6.02
N ASP A 564 -19.65 8.76 -6.01
CA ASP A 564 -20.54 8.35 -4.92
C ASP A 564 -21.73 7.62 -5.53
N TYR A 565 -22.56 6.99 -4.72
CA TYR A 565 -23.72 6.23 -5.18
C TYR A 565 -25.04 6.83 -4.64
N ILE A 566 -26.12 6.64 -5.37
CA ILE A 566 -27.45 7.04 -4.95
C ILE A 566 -27.89 6.28 -3.70
N ASP A 567 -28.89 6.81 -2.97
CA ASP A 567 -29.49 6.07 -1.86
C ASP A 567 -30.25 4.85 -2.38
N GLY A 568 -30.07 3.70 -1.71
CA GLY A 568 -30.66 2.43 -2.14
C GLY A 568 -29.95 1.79 -3.33
N ALA A 569 -28.71 2.18 -3.65
CA ALA A 569 -27.95 1.61 -4.76
C ALA A 569 -27.68 0.11 -4.58
N GLU A 570 -28.01 -0.68 -5.58
CA GLU A 570 -27.60 -2.07 -5.67
C GLU A 570 -26.23 -2.13 -6.35
N LEU A 571 -25.18 -2.45 -5.57
CA LEU A 571 -23.80 -2.47 -6.05
C LEU A 571 -23.31 -3.89 -6.38
N ILE A 572 -23.87 -4.93 -5.75
CA ILE A 572 -23.41 -6.32 -5.93
C ILE A 572 -23.90 -6.84 -7.27
N ALA A 573 -23.01 -7.45 -8.05
CA ALA A 573 -23.31 -8.09 -9.35
C ALA A 573 -24.05 -7.17 -10.34
N ASN A 574 -23.88 -5.87 -10.24
CA ASN A 574 -24.57 -4.89 -11.07
C ASN A 574 -23.88 -4.72 -12.43
N ASN A 575 -24.55 -5.15 -13.51
CA ASN A 575 -24.05 -5.01 -14.89
C ASN A 575 -24.15 -3.58 -15.45
N ALA A 576 -24.98 -2.74 -14.83
CA ALA A 576 -25.25 -1.35 -15.24
C ALA A 576 -24.91 -0.37 -14.10
N ILE A 577 -23.70 -0.48 -13.58
CA ILE A 577 -23.23 0.31 -12.42
C ILE A 577 -23.37 1.82 -12.62
N GLU A 578 -23.36 2.29 -13.87
CA GLU A 578 -23.60 3.69 -14.24
C GLU A 578 -24.97 4.22 -13.82
N GLN A 579 -25.96 3.34 -13.62
CA GLN A 579 -27.33 3.70 -13.20
C GLN A 579 -27.43 4.06 -11.71
N VAL A 580 -26.37 3.84 -10.94
CA VAL A 580 -26.37 4.07 -9.49
C VAL A 580 -25.27 5.01 -9.02
N LEU A 581 -24.43 5.54 -9.94
CA LEU A 581 -23.31 6.40 -9.61
C LEU A 581 -23.61 7.88 -9.88
N LEU A 582 -23.13 8.72 -8.98
CA LEU A 582 -23.07 10.17 -9.10
C LEU A 582 -21.62 10.64 -9.04
N THR A 583 -21.34 11.73 -9.74
CA THR A 583 -20.03 12.35 -9.76
C THR A 583 -20.00 13.60 -8.89
N GLY A 584 -18.98 13.73 -8.08
CA GLY A 584 -18.78 14.86 -7.19
C GLY A 584 -17.30 15.24 -7.10
N GLU A 585 -16.93 15.80 -5.98
CA GLU A 585 -15.57 16.22 -5.66
C GLU A 585 -15.22 15.90 -4.21
N ALA A 586 -13.92 15.80 -3.90
CA ALA A 586 -13.44 15.64 -2.54
C ALA A 586 -12.26 16.56 -2.26
N LYS A 587 -12.05 16.88 -1.00
CA LYS A 587 -10.90 17.64 -0.51
C LYS A 587 -10.40 17.06 0.81
N ALA A 588 -9.09 17.09 1.00
CA ALA A 588 -8.47 16.73 2.26
C ALA A 588 -7.39 17.75 2.61
N LYS A 589 -7.33 18.13 3.88
CA LYS A 589 -6.30 19.03 4.40
C LYS A 589 -5.87 18.56 5.77
N GLY A 590 -4.59 18.72 6.07
CA GLY A 590 -4.08 18.28 7.36
C GLY A 590 -2.66 18.70 7.63
N MET A 591 -2.23 18.36 8.84
CA MET A 591 -0.84 18.47 9.27
C MET A 591 -0.37 17.15 9.87
N GLU A 592 0.88 16.83 9.67
CA GLU A 592 1.57 15.64 10.13
C GLU A 592 2.78 16.03 10.95
N LEU A 593 3.00 15.36 12.07
CA LEU A 593 4.18 15.49 12.91
C LEU A 593 4.76 14.10 13.15
N LEU A 594 6.05 13.93 12.88
CA LEU A 594 6.81 12.75 13.24
C LEU A 594 8.02 13.17 14.06
N LEU A 595 8.15 12.62 15.25
CA LEU A 595 9.36 12.70 16.06
C LEU A 595 9.90 11.28 16.22
N ARG A 596 11.08 11.01 15.64
CA ARG A 596 11.75 9.71 15.70
C ARG A 596 12.99 9.79 16.56
N LYS A 597 13.22 8.77 17.36
CA LYS A 597 14.46 8.54 18.09
C LYS A 597 15.14 7.31 17.51
N ASN A 598 16.34 7.50 16.93
CA ASN A 598 17.03 6.48 16.13
C ASN A 598 18.01 5.65 16.95
N GLU A 599 18.47 6.13 18.10
CA GLU A 599 19.61 5.59 18.82
C GLU A 599 19.38 5.32 20.31
N GLY A 600 20.25 4.46 20.85
CA GLY A 600 20.31 4.07 22.25
C GLY A 600 19.38 2.90 22.58
N LYS A 601 19.31 2.51 23.84
CA LYS A 601 18.49 1.37 24.30
C LYS A 601 17.01 1.54 24.03
N LEU A 602 16.51 2.78 24.01
CA LEU A 602 15.13 3.12 23.66
C LEU A 602 15.12 3.80 22.31
N THR A 603 14.47 3.20 21.32
CA THR A 603 14.22 3.74 19.97
C THR A 603 12.75 3.74 19.65
N GLY A 604 12.34 4.43 18.59
CA GLY A 604 10.92 4.49 18.17
C GLY A 604 10.50 5.85 17.69
N TRP A 605 9.19 6.10 17.63
CA TRP A 605 8.64 7.35 17.14
C TRP A 605 7.29 7.70 17.76
N ILE A 606 6.96 8.97 17.70
CA ILE A 606 5.65 9.54 17.94
C ILE A 606 5.19 10.14 16.62
N ALA A 607 4.05 9.69 16.12
CA ALA A 607 3.42 10.22 14.92
C ALA A 607 2.05 10.81 15.29
N TYR A 608 1.77 12.03 14.83
CA TYR A 608 0.49 12.69 15.02
C TYR A 608 0.00 13.28 13.72
N THR A 609 -1.28 13.08 13.43
CA THR A 609 -1.96 13.66 12.27
C THR A 609 -3.23 14.38 12.70
N LEU A 610 -3.37 15.61 12.24
CA LEU A 610 -4.64 16.33 12.24
C LEU A 610 -5.16 16.38 10.82
N LEU A 611 -6.33 15.78 10.55
CA LEU A 611 -6.89 15.61 9.22
C LEU A 611 -8.35 16.03 9.17
N ARG A 612 -8.75 16.65 8.07
CA ARG A 612 -10.15 16.80 7.67
C ARG A 612 -10.31 16.39 6.21
N SER A 613 -11.11 15.33 5.98
CA SER A 613 -11.43 14.81 4.66
C SER A 613 -12.94 14.90 4.41
N GLU A 614 -13.33 15.61 3.36
CA GLU A 614 -14.70 15.91 3.01
C GLU A 614 -14.94 15.62 1.53
N GLN A 615 -16.17 15.28 1.18
CA GLN A 615 -16.65 15.16 -0.19
C GLN A 615 -18.00 15.85 -0.35
N ARG A 616 -18.34 16.18 -1.58
CA ARG A 616 -19.68 16.63 -1.94
C ARG A 616 -20.07 16.08 -3.28
N THR A 617 -21.36 15.76 -3.42
CA THR A 617 -21.96 15.25 -4.66
C THR A 617 -23.17 16.11 -4.98
N PRO A 618 -23.00 17.23 -5.71
CA PRO A 618 -24.06 18.13 -6.05
C PRO A 618 -25.02 17.48 -7.07
N GLY A 619 -26.21 18.02 -7.22
CA GLY A 619 -27.11 17.67 -8.31
C GLY A 619 -26.52 18.00 -9.67
N ARG A 620 -26.79 17.20 -10.68
CA ARG A 620 -26.32 17.41 -12.07
C ARG A 620 -27.02 18.59 -12.76
N THR A 621 -28.19 18.98 -12.23
CA THR A 621 -29.00 20.11 -12.67
C THR A 621 -29.49 20.91 -11.45
N PRO A 622 -29.93 22.17 -11.62
CA PRO A 622 -30.47 22.98 -10.51
C PRO A 622 -31.69 22.38 -9.78
N ILE A 623 -32.38 21.43 -10.40
CA ILE A 623 -33.58 20.79 -9.81
C ILE A 623 -33.16 19.62 -8.91
N GLU A 624 -32.04 18.99 -9.19
CA GLU A 624 -31.54 17.83 -8.44
C GLU A 624 -30.87 18.27 -7.14
N THR A 625 -31.20 17.60 -6.03
CA THR A 625 -30.62 17.94 -4.72
C THR A 625 -29.19 17.43 -4.53
N GLY A 626 -28.77 16.38 -5.24
CA GLY A 626 -27.53 15.68 -4.95
C GLY A 626 -27.60 14.91 -3.63
N ILE A 627 -26.45 14.47 -3.14
CA ILE A 627 -26.29 13.82 -1.83
C ILE A 627 -26.14 14.89 -0.76
N ASN A 628 -26.81 14.74 0.38
CA ASN A 628 -26.82 15.72 1.49
C ASN A 628 -27.17 17.16 1.00
N ASN A 629 -28.11 17.27 0.06
CA ASN A 629 -28.48 18.54 -0.60
C ASN A 629 -27.30 19.24 -1.28
N GLY A 630 -26.31 18.49 -1.79
CA GLY A 630 -25.11 19.03 -2.44
C GLY A 630 -24.11 19.72 -1.51
N ASN A 631 -24.28 19.60 -0.20
CA ASN A 631 -23.38 20.16 0.79
C ASN A 631 -22.13 19.26 1.01
N TRP A 632 -21.07 19.84 1.58
CA TRP A 632 -19.90 19.10 2.01
C TRP A 632 -20.23 18.22 3.23
N TYR A 633 -19.78 16.95 3.19
CA TYR A 633 -19.90 15.99 4.28
C TYR A 633 -18.60 15.18 4.41
N PHE A 634 -18.36 14.62 5.59
CA PHE A 634 -17.15 13.83 5.83
C PHE A 634 -17.10 12.58 4.96
N THR A 635 -15.89 12.27 4.48
CA THR A 635 -15.65 10.96 3.87
C THR A 635 -15.75 9.85 4.93
N PRO A 636 -16.12 8.62 4.58
CA PRO A 636 -16.29 7.54 5.57
C PRO A 636 -14.98 7.11 6.24
N TYR A 637 -13.84 7.56 5.74
CA TYR A 637 -12.49 7.28 6.27
C TYR A 637 -11.82 8.49 6.93
N ASP A 638 -12.54 9.58 7.14
CA ASP A 638 -12.02 10.73 7.91
C ASP A 638 -11.73 10.34 9.35
N LYS A 639 -10.56 10.72 9.85
CA LYS A 639 -10.14 10.61 11.25
C LYS A 639 -9.46 11.92 11.64
N THR A 640 -10.16 12.74 12.40
CA THR A 640 -9.69 14.11 12.70
C THR A 640 -8.37 14.10 13.46
N HIS A 641 -8.23 13.24 14.47
CA HIS A 641 -7.00 13.06 15.23
C HIS A 641 -6.54 11.61 15.12
N ASP A 642 -5.28 11.43 14.80
CA ASP A 642 -4.59 10.15 14.78
C ASP A 642 -3.25 10.31 15.48
N LEU A 643 -3.03 9.57 16.56
CA LEU A 643 -1.79 9.54 17.33
C LEU A 643 -1.30 8.11 17.43
N SER A 644 -0.07 7.89 17.02
CA SER A 644 0.63 6.61 17.26
C SER A 644 1.95 6.83 18.00
N ILE A 645 2.25 5.94 18.93
CA ILE A 645 3.52 5.90 19.66
C ILE A 645 4.06 4.49 19.54
N THR A 646 5.21 4.34 18.89
CA THR A 646 5.92 3.07 18.74
C THR A 646 7.23 3.15 19.48
N THR A 647 7.51 2.16 20.34
CA THR A 647 8.74 2.10 21.11
C THR A 647 9.35 0.71 21.09
N ASN A 648 10.68 0.65 21.00
CA ASN A 648 11.49 -0.54 21.17
C ASN A 648 12.52 -0.26 22.26
N TYR A 649 12.65 -1.14 23.25
CA TYR A 649 13.59 -1.02 24.36
C TYR A 649 14.45 -2.28 24.49
N VAL A 650 15.73 -2.14 24.24
CA VAL A 650 16.73 -3.20 24.47
C VAL A 650 17.02 -3.28 25.96
N LEU A 651 16.34 -4.23 26.65
CA LEU A 651 16.50 -4.42 28.09
C LEU A 651 17.91 -4.97 28.42
N ASN A 652 18.31 -6.01 27.70
CA ASN A 652 19.62 -6.63 27.79
C ASN A 652 19.89 -7.50 26.54
N LYS A 653 21.02 -8.22 26.47
CA LYS A 653 21.41 -9.08 25.33
C LYS A 653 20.41 -10.18 24.96
N LYS A 654 19.45 -10.50 25.84
CA LYS A 654 18.48 -11.60 25.64
C LYS A 654 17.04 -11.12 25.47
N TRP A 655 16.74 -9.89 25.89
CA TRP A 655 15.38 -9.39 25.93
C TRP A 655 15.25 -8.02 25.27
N ASP A 656 14.39 -7.95 24.27
CA ASP A 656 13.87 -6.72 23.69
C ASP A 656 12.39 -6.59 24.04
N LEU A 657 11.98 -5.37 24.42
CA LEU A 657 10.59 -5.04 24.72
C LEU A 657 10.08 -4.05 23.69
N SER A 658 8.84 -4.18 23.27
CA SER A 658 8.22 -3.21 22.36
C SER A 658 6.78 -2.90 22.75
N ALA A 659 6.35 -1.69 22.41
CA ALA A 659 4.98 -1.24 22.64
C ALA A 659 4.51 -0.34 21.49
N ASN A 660 3.25 -0.53 21.08
CA ASN A 660 2.55 0.35 20.16
C ASN A 660 1.28 0.86 20.82
N PHE A 661 1.15 2.18 20.94
CA PHE A 661 -0.09 2.83 21.35
C PHE A 661 -0.70 3.53 20.15
N LEU A 662 -1.99 3.35 19.94
CA LEU A 662 -2.76 3.99 18.87
C LEU A 662 -4.01 4.65 19.45
N PHE A 663 -4.23 5.92 19.09
CA PHE A 663 -5.46 6.66 19.36
C PHE A 663 -5.96 7.30 18.07
N GLN A 664 -7.24 7.12 17.76
CA GLN A 664 -7.88 7.69 16.58
C GLN A 664 -9.29 8.20 16.91
N THR A 665 -9.64 9.38 16.41
CA THR A 665 -11.05 9.83 16.40
C THR A 665 -11.90 8.82 15.64
N GLY A 666 -13.11 8.56 16.14
CA GLY A 666 -14.06 7.68 15.48
C GLY A 666 -14.37 8.15 14.05
N ARG A 667 -14.43 7.19 13.12
CA ARG A 667 -14.77 7.48 11.71
C ARG A 667 -16.23 7.92 11.57
N PRO A 668 -16.55 8.71 10.53
CA PRO A 668 -17.92 9.07 10.19
C PRO A 668 -18.77 7.85 9.85
N ILE A 669 -20.04 7.91 10.22
CA ILE A 669 -21.04 6.88 9.96
C ILE A 669 -22.42 7.53 9.82
N THR A 670 -23.31 6.87 9.09
CA THR A 670 -24.70 7.26 8.96
C THR A 670 -25.53 6.48 9.97
N TYR A 671 -26.17 7.20 10.89
CA TYR A 671 -27.12 6.62 11.84
C TYR A 671 -28.55 6.98 11.45
N PRO A 672 -29.56 6.11 11.77
CA PRO A 672 -30.95 6.50 11.66
C PRO A 672 -31.24 7.61 12.69
N GLU A 673 -31.85 8.71 12.22
CA GLU A 673 -32.23 9.85 13.07
C GLU A 673 -33.62 9.68 13.66
N ALA A 674 -34.47 8.91 12.97
CA ALA A 674 -35.81 8.58 13.40
C ALA A 674 -36.21 7.18 12.90
N GLN A 675 -37.32 6.68 13.39
CA GLN A 675 -38.00 5.52 12.81
C GLN A 675 -39.53 5.73 12.80
N PHE A 676 -40.18 5.15 11.85
CA PHE A 676 -41.63 5.11 11.79
C PHE A 676 -42.14 3.67 11.58
N LYS A 677 -43.35 3.42 12.02
CA LYS A 677 -44.00 2.10 11.85
C LYS A 677 -44.88 2.13 10.62
N PHE A 678 -44.70 1.16 9.73
CA PHE A 678 -45.55 0.91 8.59
C PHE A 678 -45.88 -0.56 8.54
N GLN A 679 -47.20 -0.91 8.57
CA GLN A 679 -47.67 -2.29 8.61
C GLN A 679 -46.94 -3.19 9.63
N ASN A 680 -46.75 -2.70 10.85
CA ASN A 680 -45.99 -3.34 11.92
C ASN A 680 -44.46 -3.48 11.72
N PHE A 681 -43.90 -3.02 10.61
CA PHE A 681 -42.46 -2.95 10.43
C PHE A 681 -41.90 -1.61 10.92
N SER A 682 -40.84 -1.65 11.69
CA SER A 682 -40.08 -0.46 12.04
C SER A 682 -39.13 -0.10 10.89
N ILE A 683 -39.37 1.05 10.26
CA ILE A 683 -38.55 1.54 9.14
C ILE A 683 -37.64 2.66 9.66
N PRO A 684 -36.29 2.48 9.64
CA PRO A 684 -35.38 3.54 10.03
C PRO A 684 -35.36 4.66 8.99
N ASN A 685 -35.31 5.91 9.44
CA ASN A 685 -35.15 7.09 8.63
C ASN A 685 -33.74 7.66 8.74
N PHE A 686 -33.07 7.84 7.60
CA PHE A 686 -31.72 8.39 7.49
C PHE A 686 -31.81 9.75 6.78
N GLU A 687 -31.36 10.84 7.39
CA GLU A 687 -31.45 12.18 6.80
C GLU A 687 -30.16 12.57 6.08
N GLN A 688 -29.01 12.39 6.73
CA GLN A 688 -27.73 12.83 6.19
C GLN A 688 -26.69 11.71 6.24
N ARG A 689 -25.95 11.56 5.14
CA ARG A 689 -24.85 10.61 5.04
C ARG A 689 -23.65 11.08 5.85
N ASN A 690 -23.04 10.19 6.66
CA ASN A 690 -21.84 10.43 7.46
C ASN A 690 -21.97 11.62 8.45
N SER A 691 -23.16 11.85 8.96
CA SER A 691 -23.47 12.95 9.93
C SER A 691 -22.96 12.67 11.35
N SER A 692 -22.79 11.41 11.71
CA SER A 692 -22.38 10.97 13.04
C SER A 692 -21.00 10.30 13.02
N ARG A 693 -20.45 9.98 14.21
CA ARG A 693 -19.16 9.27 14.34
C ARG A 693 -19.26 8.08 15.26
N LEU A 694 -18.48 7.05 14.98
CA LEU A 694 -18.21 5.97 15.93
C LEU A 694 -17.46 6.51 17.15
N PRO A 695 -17.50 5.81 18.30
CA PRO A 695 -16.64 6.11 19.43
C PRO A 695 -15.16 6.12 19.07
N ASN A 696 -14.36 6.91 19.79
CA ASN A 696 -12.92 6.97 19.57
C ASN A 696 -12.28 5.58 19.77
N TYR A 697 -11.39 5.26 18.86
CA TYR A 697 -10.60 4.04 18.85
C TYR A 697 -9.28 4.26 19.60
N HIS A 698 -8.92 3.39 20.53
CA HIS A 698 -7.56 3.35 21.07
C HIS A 698 -7.15 1.96 21.53
N ARG A 699 -5.86 1.68 21.49
CA ARG A 699 -5.29 0.37 21.75
C ARG A 699 -3.84 0.48 22.19
N LEU A 700 -3.43 -0.43 23.06
CA LEU A 700 -2.03 -0.65 23.43
C LEU A 700 -1.66 -2.11 23.10
N ASP A 701 -0.63 -2.28 22.29
CA ASP A 701 -0.05 -3.58 21.98
C ASP A 701 1.34 -3.68 22.61
N LEU A 702 1.67 -4.82 23.19
CA LEU A 702 2.94 -5.06 23.88
C LEU A 702 3.61 -6.31 23.30
N ALA A 703 4.94 -6.31 23.24
CA ALA A 703 5.68 -7.54 22.98
C ALA A 703 6.98 -7.60 23.77
N ALA A 704 7.41 -8.85 24.02
CA ALA A 704 8.71 -9.18 24.56
C ALA A 704 9.35 -10.26 23.68
N ILE A 705 10.56 -9.97 23.19
CA ILE A 705 11.33 -10.87 22.34
C ILE A 705 12.46 -11.44 23.18
N TYR A 706 12.51 -12.76 23.29
CA TYR A 706 13.54 -13.50 23.99
C TYR A 706 14.46 -14.21 23.00
N THR A 707 15.72 -13.81 22.98
CA THR A 707 16.78 -14.44 22.20
C THR A 707 17.71 -15.21 23.14
N PRO A 708 17.63 -16.56 23.21
CA PRO A 708 18.51 -17.35 24.07
C PRO A 708 19.96 -17.29 23.59
N ASP A 709 20.89 -17.61 24.48
CA ASP A 709 22.32 -17.69 24.14
C ASP A 709 22.55 -18.79 23.08
N GLN A 710 23.19 -18.43 21.97
CA GLN A 710 23.26 -19.27 20.76
C GLN A 710 24.64 -19.92 20.57
N LYS A 711 25.57 -19.78 21.55
CA LYS A 711 26.92 -20.32 21.43
C LYS A 711 26.93 -21.82 21.09
N GLY A 712 27.57 -22.16 19.98
CA GLY A 712 27.76 -23.54 19.51
C GLY A 712 26.55 -24.19 18.84
N ARG A 713 25.48 -23.44 18.51
CA ARG A 713 24.33 -23.95 17.76
C ARG A 713 24.41 -23.57 16.29
N PRO A 714 24.01 -24.46 15.35
CA PRO A 714 24.00 -24.16 13.92
C PRO A 714 22.82 -23.28 13.50
N TYR A 715 21.91 -22.93 14.42
CA TYR A 715 20.73 -22.13 14.16
C TYR A 715 20.52 -21.07 15.25
N THR A 716 19.84 -20.01 14.87
CA THR A 716 19.39 -18.96 15.79
C THR A 716 17.89 -19.09 16.01
N GLY A 717 17.44 -18.93 17.25
CA GLY A 717 16.02 -19.01 17.61
C GLY A 717 15.60 -17.85 18.49
N GLN A 718 14.36 -17.37 18.31
CA GLN A 718 13.77 -16.29 19.11
C GLN A 718 12.34 -16.64 19.49
N TRP A 719 11.97 -16.40 20.74
CA TRP A 719 10.58 -16.44 21.19
C TRP A 719 10.00 -15.03 21.23
N VAL A 720 8.87 -14.84 20.59
CA VAL A 720 8.13 -13.57 20.58
C VAL A 720 6.82 -13.79 21.34
N PHE A 721 6.68 -13.10 22.46
CA PHE A 721 5.45 -13.04 23.26
C PHE A 721 4.78 -11.71 22.98
N SER A 722 3.57 -11.70 22.49
CA SER A 722 2.84 -10.47 22.18
C SER A 722 1.45 -10.47 22.80
N VAL A 723 0.99 -9.30 23.13
CA VAL A 723 -0.39 -9.06 23.59
C VAL A 723 -0.96 -7.91 22.78
N PHE A 724 -1.92 -8.21 21.94
CA PHE A 724 -2.72 -7.22 21.24
C PHE A 724 -3.81 -6.71 22.15
N ASN A 725 -4.05 -5.39 22.17
CA ASN A 725 -5.07 -4.75 22.99
C ASN A 725 -4.96 -5.09 24.49
N ALA A 726 -3.80 -4.77 25.08
CA ALA A 726 -3.39 -5.23 26.42
C ALA A 726 -4.36 -4.82 27.56
N TYR A 727 -5.14 -3.77 27.41
CA TYR A 727 -6.15 -3.35 28.39
C TYR A 727 -7.59 -3.71 27.98
N ASN A 728 -7.76 -4.64 27.02
CA ASN A 728 -9.04 -5.25 26.64
C ASN A 728 -10.14 -4.26 26.26
N ARG A 729 -9.79 -3.18 25.54
CA ARG A 729 -10.81 -2.20 25.11
C ARG A 729 -11.69 -2.82 24.02
N GLN A 730 -13.00 -2.71 24.21
CA GLN A 730 -13.99 -3.07 23.19
C GLN A 730 -14.15 -1.92 22.20
N ASN A 731 -13.30 -1.86 21.19
CA ASN A 731 -13.35 -0.87 20.13
C ASN A 731 -14.53 -1.14 19.19
N ALA A 732 -15.29 -0.10 18.81
CA ALA A 732 -16.40 -0.25 17.92
C ALA A 732 -15.94 -0.47 16.49
N ALA A 733 -16.20 -1.64 15.93
CA ALA A 733 -16.09 -1.90 14.49
C ALA A 733 -17.32 -1.36 13.74
N ASN A 734 -18.49 -1.54 14.34
CA ASN A 734 -19.77 -1.00 13.85
C ASN A 734 -20.75 -0.80 15.01
N ILE A 735 -21.83 -0.04 14.77
CA ILE A 735 -22.98 0.07 15.68
C ILE A 735 -24.22 -0.31 14.87
N ARG A 736 -24.94 -1.31 15.38
CA ARG A 736 -26.20 -1.78 14.82
C ARG A 736 -27.35 -1.23 15.67
N PHE A 737 -28.38 -0.70 15.03
CA PHE A 737 -29.62 -0.28 15.68
C PHE A 737 -30.69 -1.35 15.46
N GLN A 738 -31.34 -1.76 16.53
CA GLN A 738 -32.44 -2.71 16.48
C GLN A 738 -33.48 -2.39 17.58
N GLN A 739 -34.71 -2.89 17.39
CA GLN A 739 -35.69 -2.90 18.46
C GLN A 739 -35.54 -4.21 19.23
N ASN A 740 -35.41 -4.11 20.54
CA ASN A 740 -35.47 -5.27 21.42
C ASN A 740 -36.87 -5.86 21.41
N ILE A 741 -36.98 -7.13 21.02
CA ILE A 741 -38.28 -7.80 20.83
C ILE A 741 -39.04 -7.96 22.17
N GLU A 742 -38.32 -8.13 23.27
CA GLU A 742 -38.90 -8.36 24.60
C GLU A 742 -39.37 -7.05 25.26
N THR A 743 -38.56 -5.97 25.14
CA THR A 743 -38.82 -4.70 25.82
C THR A 743 -39.51 -3.67 24.94
N GLY A 744 -39.48 -3.86 23.60
CA GLY A 744 -39.95 -2.90 22.61
C GLY A 744 -39.09 -1.62 22.52
N GLN A 745 -37.97 -1.54 23.24
CA GLN A 745 -37.07 -0.39 23.25
C GLN A 745 -36.09 -0.45 22.07
N ASN A 746 -35.69 0.73 21.58
CA ASN A 746 -34.64 0.84 20.59
C ASN A 746 -33.28 0.74 21.27
N GLU A 747 -32.43 -0.12 20.74
CA GLU A 747 -31.09 -0.39 21.22
C GLU A 747 -30.03 -0.09 20.17
N ALA A 748 -28.93 0.48 20.60
CA ALA A 748 -27.71 0.63 19.81
C ALA A 748 -26.66 -0.40 20.29
N ILE A 749 -26.44 -1.43 19.51
CA ILE A 749 -25.52 -2.53 19.84
C ILE A 749 -24.16 -2.25 19.20
N ARG A 750 -23.15 -2.08 20.03
CA ARG A 750 -21.76 -1.96 19.59
C ARG A 750 -21.19 -3.35 19.25
N LEU A 751 -20.77 -3.49 18.01
CA LEU A 751 -20.01 -4.65 17.55
C LEU A 751 -18.53 -4.37 17.73
N SER A 752 -17.83 -5.23 18.49
CA SER A 752 -16.37 -5.23 18.64
C SER A 752 -15.83 -6.55 18.13
N ILE A 753 -14.71 -6.53 17.40
CA ILE A 753 -14.12 -7.75 16.83
C ILE A 753 -13.12 -8.35 17.81
N PHE A 754 -12.23 -7.53 18.36
CA PHE A 754 -11.15 -7.98 19.19
C PHE A 754 -11.21 -7.41 20.62
N GLY A 755 -11.02 -8.30 21.59
CA GLY A 755 -10.60 -7.99 22.94
C GLY A 755 -9.08 -8.13 23.06
N ILE A 756 -8.63 -8.57 24.24
CA ILE A 756 -7.23 -8.93 24.48
C ILE A 756 -6.88 -10.23 23.73
N ILE A 757 -5.77 -10.22 22.97
CA ILE A 757 -5.30 -11.41 22.24
C ILE A 757 -3.83 -11.64 22.56
N PRO A 758 -3.49 -12.62 23.41
CA PRO A 758 -2.13 -13.07 23.60
C PRO A 758 -1.68 -13.93 22.40
N SER A 759 -0.42 -13.84 22.06
CA SER A 759 0.18 -14.68 21.02
C SER A 759 1.64 -15.03 21.36
N VAL A 760 2.06 -16.18 20.87
CA VAL A 760 3.43 -16.68 21.01
C VAL A 760 3.88 -17.20 19.65
N THR A 761 5.09 -16.79 19.25
CA THR A 761 5.71 -17.26 18.01
C THR A 761 7.16 -17.63 18.27
N TYR A 762 7.60 -18.73 17.70
CA TYR A 762 9.00 -19.14 17.67
C TYR A 762 9.57 -18.88 16.29
N ASN A 763 10.50 -17.94 16.17
CA ASN A 763 11.24 -17.66 14.96
C ASN A 763 12.57 -18.40 14.96
N PHE A 764 13.00 -18.90 13.79
CA PHE A 764 14.27 -19.59 13.62
C PHE A 764 14.96 -19.18 12.32
N LYS A 765 16.28 -19.28 12.32
CA LYS A 765 17.15 -19.04 11.15
C LYS A 765 18.33 -20.03 11.20
N PHE A 766 18.57 -20.71 10.08
CA PHE A 766 19.69 -21.63 9.85
C PHE A 766 20.68 -21.01 8.86
#